data_4a834f9c7765ca4f995b9e27ce48f4b5
#
_entry.id   4a834f9c7765ca4f995b9e27ce48f4b5
#
_cell.length_a   1.000
_cell.length_b   1.000
_cell.length_c   1.000
_cell.angle_alpha   90.00
_cell.angle_beta   90.00
_cell.angle_gamma   90.00
#
_symmetry.space_group_name_H-M   'P 1'
#
loop_
_entity.id
_entity.type
_entity.pdbx_description
1 polymer ?
#
loop_
_entity_poly.entity_id
_entity_poly.type
_entity_poly.pdbx_seq_one_letter_code
_entity_poly.pdbx_strand_id
1 'polypeptide(L)'
;MIYALLLLLLLVAPARAETARVLSGEHGAFTRLVMELPGAPEWTLGRTATGYAFSARGETQPDYDLTAVWQRIPRARLADLAVDPASGVLSLDLGCDCHIFPFEYDTGIVVLDIKEGPAPESSAFEADFSSQPAPANGTKPAPEYSWIAAIPPDRPVVAALPLRLDTGTVSLEPLRDELLEQIAKGAADGLVDMELPGKPTEMPASDRAVLPWSNIRIGEQPGVTVTNPGALIAEDIPPDSCAAIEIVDLAAWGEGRMPHDLLVEARSGLFGEFDLPDDATILRSARQLLYLGFGVEARQTLDMLSMGSADEAVALYLSMSRLVDGETDPTTPFAAMLECAGPAALWAALAHDRLPAGPGVNRDAILQAFMALPAHLRRHLGAELAEKFLARDDSEAVRMIRDAMERSPEVDESSVALLDAKTSLHEGDTEAARSHAEAAVALDGNRAGSLVTLVEAHFRKLQPIDPGIADALLALRGEAGGDELLEIDRAIVLALALSNRTNAAFEAGPTSLDLSDLWQVVQARSSDDDFLRHAVLPAEASWPEVADEVARATADRLLALGFADAALVWLGPVDASAPPELRLPAARMQFKRGDARAALTLLEGVPGTEAEEVRAQALLQLGDLPGARAALADAGESEAASRVELWAGNWANLSPQAADPWRAAADLAQARPASEASGLLDRGNRTVKASLAARDAIKALLEGVPSPGEN
;
A
#
# COMPACT_ATOMS: atom_id res chain seq x y z
N MET A 1 -43.79 -62.12 -26.56
CA MET A 1 -44.39 -60.88 -26.02
C MET A 1 -43.96 -60.61 -24.55
N ILE A 2 -43.77 -61.60 -23.72
CA ILE A 2 -43.40 -61.39 -22.25
C ILE A 2 -41.97 -60.87 -22.12
N TYR A 3 -41.01 -61.26 -22.94
CA TYR A 3 -39.61 -60.74 -22.88
C TYR A 3 -39.47 -59.31 -23.38
N ALA A 4 -40.33 -58.86 -24.26
CA ALA A 4 -40.30 -57.43 -24.70
C ALA A 4 -40.87 -56.48 -23.60
N LEU A 5 -41.83 -56.98 -22.81
CA LEU A 5 -42.38 -56.17 -21.69
C LEU A 5 -41.42 -56.08 -20.49
N LEU A 6 -40.61 -57.12 -20.25
CA LEU A 6 -39.58 -57.12 -19.22
C LEU A 6 -38.37 -56.24 -19.55
N LEU A 7 -38.05 -56.10 -20.87
CA LEU A 7 -36.97 -55.21 -21.34
C LEU A 7 -37.36 -53.71 -21.26
N LEU A 8 -38.66 -53.40 -21.37
CA LEU A 8 -39.18 -52.03 -21.25
C LEU A 8 -39.27 -51.54 -19.81
N LEU A 9 -39.32 -52.44 -18.81
CA LEU A 9 -39.32 -52.10 -17.41
C LEU A 9 -37.91 -51.82 -16.81
N LEU A 10 -36.83 -52.17 -17.55
CA LEU A 10 -35.44 -51.94 -17.13
C LEU A 10 -34.86 -50.57 -17.58
N LEU A 11 -35.63 -49.80 -18.33
CA LEU A 11 -35.20 -48.48 -18.84
C LEU A 11 -35.73 -47.28 -18.06
N VAL A 12 -36.45 -47.48 -16.96
CA VAL A 12 -36.81 -46.41 -16.04
C VAL A 12 -35.73 -46.33 -14.95
N ALA A 13 -34.59 -45.75 -15.28
CA ALA A 13 -33.66 -45.29 -14.26
C ALA A 13 -34.39 -44.20 -13.44
N PRO A 14 -34.48 -44.30 -12.10
CA PRO A 14 -35.01 -43.20 -11.32
C PRO A 14 -34.14 -41.99 -11.58
N ALA A 15 -34.73 -40.90 -12.07
CA ALA A 15 -34.09 -39.60 -12.08
C ALA A 15 -33.73 -39.30 -10.63
N ARG A 16 -32.42 -39.37 -10.27
CA ARG A 16 -31.95 -38.91 -8.98
C ARG A 16 -32.08 -37.40 -9.03
N ALA A 17 -32.89 -36.83 -8.15
CA ALA A 17 -32.88 -35.41 -7.86
C ALA A 17 -31.44 -35.06 -7.38
N GLU A 18 -30.80 -34.14 -8.05
CA GLU A 18 -29.50 -33.62 -7.62
C GLU A 18 -29.72 -32.77 -6.35
N THR A 19 -28.96 -33.05 -5.31
CA THR A 19 -29.12 -32.40 -4.02
C THR A 19 -28.37 -31.09 -4.00
N ALA A 20 -29.08 -29.99 -3.82
CA ALA A 20 -28.50 -28.65 -3.58
C ALA A 20 -28.10 -28.50 -2.11
N ARG A 21 -26.86 -28.21 -1.83
CA ARG A 21 -26.38 -27.99 -0.46
C ARG A 21 -26.59 -26.56 -0.04
N VAL A 22 -27.12 -26.34 1.17
CA VAL A 22 -27.27 -25.02 1.76
C VAL A 22 -26.37 -24.93 3.00
N LEU A 23 -25.34 -24.08 2.89
CA LEU A 23 -24.42 -23.77 3.97
C LEU A 23 -24.79 -22.42 4.60
N SER A 24 -24.44 -22.23 5.86
CA SER A 24 -24.73 -20.98 6.57
C SER A 24 -23.56 -20.50 7.38
N GLY A 25 -23.46 -19.19 7.60
CA GLY A 25 -22.47 -18.54 8.45
C GLY A 25 -23.01 -17.26 9.07
N GLU A 26 -22.72 -17.05 10.35
CA GLU A 26 -23.07 -15.82 11.06
C GLU A 26 -21.89 -14.85 11.04
N HIS A 27 -22.15 -13.61 10.62
CA HIS A 27 -21.20 -12.51 10.62
C HIS A 27 -21.82 -11.36 11.44
N GLY A 28 -21.01 -10.54 12.09
CA GLY A 28 -21.53 -9.47 12.97
C GLY A 28 -22.57 -8.57 12.30
N ALA A 29 -22.41 -8.23 11.03
CA ALA A 29 -23.28 -7.32 10.28
C ALA A 29 -24.36 -8.04 9.44
N PHE A 30 -24.23 -9.34 9.17
CA PHE A 30 -25.15 -10.09 8.29
C PHE A 30 -25.11 -11.59 8.60
N THR A 31 -26.17 -12.30 8.19
CA THR A 31 -26.20 -13.76 8.16
C THR A 31 -26.09 -14.22 6.70
N ARG A 32 -25.15 -15.10 6.38
CA ARG A 32 -24.90 -15.59 5.02
C ARG A 32 -25.44 -16.99 4.82
N LEU A 33 -26.16 -17.20 3.72
CA LEU A 33 -26.48 -18.52 3.19
C LEU A 33 -25.75 -18.70 1.85
N VAL A 34 -25.14 -19.86 1.65
CA VAL A 34 -24.48 -20.24 0.40
C VAL A 34 -25.19 -21.45 -0.14
N MET A 35 -25.73 -21.36 -1.35
CA MET A 35 -26.45 -22.43 -2.03
C MET A 35 -25.59 -22.96 -3.17
N GLU A 36 -25.16 -24.20 -3.08
CA GLU A 36 -24.46 -24.91 -4.14
C GLU A 36 -25.52 -25.65 -4.98
N LEU A 37 -25.82 -25.07 -6.15
CA LEU A 37 -26.86 -25.55 -7.06
C LEU A 37 -26.25 -26.41 -8.18
N PRO A 38 -26.43 -27.71 -8.19
CA PRO A 38 -25.89 -28.55 -9.23
C PRO A 38 -26.52 -28.24 -10.62
N GLY A 39 -25.73 -28.31 -11.67
CA GLY A 39 -26.18 -28.02 -13.03
C GLY A 39 -26.37 -26.53 -13.33
N ALA A 40 -25.96 -25.62 -12.45
CA ALA A 40 -26.07 -24.18 -12.63
C ALA A 40 -27.44 -23.69 -13.14
N PRO A 41 -28.53 -23.96 -12.41
CA PRO A 41 -29.88 -23.62 -12.85
C PRO A 41 -30.10 -22.11 -12.80
N GLU A 42 -31.02 -21.60 -13.65
CA GLU A 42 -31.53 -20.24 -13.49
C GLU A 42 -32.25 -20.10 -12.14
N TRP A 43 -31.98 -19.05 -11.41
CA TRP A 43 -32.57 -18.78 -10.10
C TRP A 43 -33.32 -17.45 -10.04
N THR A 44 -34.30 -17.37 -9.16
CA THR A 44 -35.08 -16.16 -8.89
C THR A 44 -35.28 -16.00 -7.41
N LEU A 45 -35.22 -14.75 -6.93
CA LEU A 45 -35.51 -14.36 -5.56
C LEU A 45 -36.54 -13.21 -5.59
N GLY A 46 -37.52 -13.25 -4.70
CA GLY A 46 -38.51 -12.15 -4.60
C GLY A 46 -39.11 -12.09 -3.20
N ARG A 47 -39.76 -10.94 -2.91
CA ARG A 47 -40.36 -10.65 -1.60
C ARG A 47 -41.63 -11.47 -1.37
N THR A 48 -41.84 -11.88 -0.12
CA THR A 48 -43.09 -12.50 0.37
C THR A 48 -43.62 -11.72 1.59
N ALA A 49 -44.78 -12.10 2.10
CA ALA A 49 -45.36 -11.45 3.28
C ALA A 49 -44.53 -11.59 4.56
N THR A 50 -43.73 -12.67 4.69
CA THR A 50 -42.91 -12.97 5.88
C THR A 50 -41.42 -12.88 5.64
N GLY A 51 -40.98 -12.68 4.41
CA GLY A 51 -39.55 -12.66 4.07
C GLY A 51 -39.33 -12.70 2.57
N TYR A 52 -38.69 -13.77 2.07
CA TYR A 52 -38.40 -13.97 0.64
C TYR A 52 -38.69 -15.41 0.21
N ALA A 53 -38.83 -15.58 -1.09
CA ALA A 53 -38.89 -16.89 -1.71
C ALA A 53 -37.81 -17.02 -2.78
N PHE A 54 -37.13 -18.14 -2.78
CA PHE A 54 -36.07 -18.47 -3.73
C PHE A 54 -36.51 -19.71 -4.56
N SER A 55 -36.32 -19.64 -5.87
CA SER A 55 -36.58 -20.73 -6.78
C SER A 55 -35.43 -20.94 -7.73
N ALA A 56 -34.94 -22.16 -7.86
CA ALA A 56 -33.98 -22.57 -8.88
C ALA A 56 -34.67 -23.44 -9.93
N ARG A 57 -34.49 -23.12 -11.23
CA ARG A 57 -35.08 -23.81 -12.34
C ARG A 57 -34.00 -24.41 -13.24
N GLY A 58 -33.89 -25.74 -13.23
CA GLY A 58 -33.03 -26.53 -14.07
C GLY A 58 -33.82 -27.64 -14.79
N GLU A 59 -33.11 -28.58 -15.40
CA GLU A 59 -33.74 -29.78 -16.02
C GLU A 59 -34.44 -30.63 -14.97
N THR A 60 -33.97 -30.66 -13.74
CA THR A 60 -34.57 -31.29 -12.57
C THR A 60 -34.67 -30.30 -11.44
N GLN A 61 -35.74 -30.36 -10.63
CA GLN A 61 -35.93 -29.53 -9.45
C GLN A 61 -34.96 -29.99 -8.37
N PRO A 62 -34.13 -29.10 -7.82
CA PRO A 62 -33.14 -29.47 -6.80
C PRO A 62 -33.86 -29.85 -5.49
N ASP A 63 -33.35 -30.88 -4.82
CA ASP A 63 -33.69 -31.20 -3.43
C ASP A 63 -32.71 -30.49 -2.51
N TYR A 64 -33.17 -29.62 -1.60
CA TYR A 64 -32.32 -28.81 -0.74
C TYR A 64 -31.95 -29.56 0.54
N ASP A 65 -30.64 -29.72 0.79
CA ASP A 65 -30.13 -30.20 2.09
C ASP A 65 -29.98 -29.00 3.07
N LEU A 66 -30.94 -28.90 3.99
CA LEU A 66 -31.00 -27.86 5.02
C LEU A 66 -30.43 -28.31 6.38
N THR A 67 -29.86 -29.50 6.47
CA THR A 67 -29.47 -30.12 7.75
C THR A 67 -28.39 -29.36 8.50
N ALA A 68 -27.50 -28.67 7.80
CA ALA A 68 -26.37 -27.93 8.37
C ALA A 68 -26.68 -26.45 8.70
N VAL A 69 -27.81 -25.92 8.22
CA VAL A 69 -28.08 -24.46 8.30
C VAL A 69 -28.14 -23.97 9.73
N TRP A 70 -28.90 -24.60 10.60
CA TRP A 70 -29.13 -24.15 11.96
C TRP A 70 -28.01 -24.48 12.94
N GLN A 71 -26.94 -25.13 12.50
CA GLN A 71 -25.80 -25.48 13.35
C GLN A 71 -24.87 -24.30 13.58
N ARG A 72 -24.90 -23.31 12.68
CA ARG A 72 -23.94 -22.22 12.64
C ARG A 72 -24.54 -20.83 12.76
N ILE A 73 -25.87 -20.68 12.65
CA ILE A 73 -26.56 -19.40 12.70
C ILE A 73 -27.69 -19.40 13.75
N PRO A 74 -27.88 -18.29 14.47
CA PRO A 74 -29.04 -18.08 15.32
C PRO A 74 -30.28 -17.75 14.48
N ARG A 75 -31.48 -17.89 15.06
CA ARG A 75 -32.76 -17.56 14.42
C ARG A 75 -33.13 -16.06 14.54
N ALA A 76 -32.16 -15.19 14.69
CA ALA A 76 -32.41 -13.77 14.89
C ALA A 76 -32.73 -13.03 13.58
N ARG A 77 -31.95 -13.26 12.53
CA ARG A 77 -32.16 -12.65 11.21
C ARG A 77 -32.97 -13.56 10.27
N LEU A 78 -32.68 -14.84 10.24
CA LEU A 78 -33.47 -15.87 9.56
C LEU A 78 -34.28 -16.65 10.60
N ALA A 79 -35.60 -16.47 10.61
CA ALA A 79 -36.48 -17.09 11.59
C ALA A 79 -36.80 -18.55 11.24
N ASP A 80 -37.08 -18.79 9.93
CA ASP A 80 -37.34 -20.12 9.40
C ASP A 80 -36.90 -20.27 7.95
N LEU A 81 -36.63 -21.53 7.56
CA LEU A 81 -36.22 -21.90 6.20
C LEU A 81 -36.92 -23.22 5.86
N ALA A 82 -37.80 -23.18 4.87
CA ALA A 82 -38.62 -24.32 4.49
C ALA A 82 -38.72 -24.48 2.97
N VAL A 83 -38.76 -25.72 2.50
CA VAL A 83 -38.99 -26.04 1.07
C VAL A 83 -40.45 -26.45 0.91
N ASP A 84 -41.13 -25.82 -0.04
CA ASP A 84 -42.45 -26.30 -0.46
C ASP A 84 -42.27 -27.55 -1.35
N PRO A 85 -42.74 -28.73 -0.89
CA PRO A 85 -42.51 -29.96 -1.59
C PRO A 85 -43.28 -30.06 -2.95
N ALA A 86 -44.28 -29.20 -3.18
CA ALA A 86 -45.04 -29.18 -4.41
C ALA A 86 -44.40 -28.32 -5.52
N SER A 87 -43.82 -27.19 -5.14
CA SER A 87 -43.23 -26.21 -6.05
C SER A 87 -41.71 -26.20 -6.05
N GLY A 88 -41.04 -26.79 -5.04
CA GLY A 88 -39.62 -26.73 -4.80
C GLY A 88 -39.08 -25.31 -4.48
N VAL A 89 -39.97 -24.42 -4.11
CA VAL A 89 -39.62 -23.07 -3.70
C VAL A 89 -39.09 -23.07 -2.27
N LEU A 90 -37.96 -22.46 -2.06
CA LEU A 90 -37.37 -22.28 -0.73
C LEU A 90 -37.90 -20.98 -0.13
N SER A 91 -38.65 -21.06 0.95
CA SER A 91 -39.15 -19.93 1.74
C SER A 91 -38.16 -19.53 2.82
N LEU A 92 -37.80 -18.23 2.86
CA LEU A 92 -36.89 -17.64 3.84
C LEU A 92 -37.71 -16.65 4.70
N ASP A 93 -38.12 -17.06 5.90
CA ASP A 93 -38.84 -16.20 6.82
C ASP A 93 -37.82 -15.37 7.65
N LEU A 94 -37.97 -14.06 7.63
CA LEU A 94 -37.08 -13.15 8.33
C LEU A 94 -37.56 -12.89 9.78
N GLY A 95 -36.60 -12.87 10.73
CA GLY A 95 -36.86 -12.58 12.15
C GLY A 95 -36.71 -11.10 12.53
N CYS A 96 -36.37 -10.25 11.58
CA CYS A 96 -36.05 -8.83 11.77
C CYS A 96 -36.61 -7.99 10.62
N ASP A 97 -36.54 -6.67 10.77
CA ASP A 97 -36.71 -5.75 9.63
C ASP A 97 -35.42 -5.78 8.81
N CYS A 98 -35.33 -6.77 7.94
CA CYS A 98 -34.13 -7.14 7.21
C CYS A 98 -34.43 -7.24 5.71
N HIS A 99 -33.37 -7.14 4.90
CA HIS A 99 -33.41 -7.42 3.47
C HIS A 99 -32.40 -8.48 3.08
N ILE A 100 -32.59 -9.13 1.93
CA ILE A 100 -31.64 -10.10 1.38
C ILE A 100 -30.92 -9.45 0.20
N PHE A 101 -29.58 -9.55 0.24
CA PHE A 101 -28.71 -9.17 -0.86
C PHE A 101 -28.15 -10.43 -1.52
N PRO A 102 -28.68 -10.85 -2.69
CA PRO A 102 -28.22 -12.03 -3.39
C PRO A 102 -27.12 -11.69 -4.40
N PHE A 103 -26.15 -12.61 -4.57
CA PHE A 103 -25.20 -12.57 -5.68
C PHE A 103 -24.72 -13.97 -6.05
N GLU A 104 -24.31 -14.17 -7.28
CA GLU A 104 -23.71 -15.42 -7.74
C GLU A 104 -22.19 -15.29 -7.62
N TYR A 105 -21.59 -16.12 -6.75
CA TYR A 105 -20.15 -16.10 -6.51
C TYR A 105 -19.39 -16.84 -7.62
N ASP A 106 -19.91 -18.00 -8.04
CA ASP A 106 -19.42 -18.80 -9.16
C ASP A 106 -20.63 -19.47 -9.82
N THR A 107 -20.42 -20.06 -10.99
CA THR A 107 -21.48 -20.73 -11.75
C THR A 107 -22.16 -21.80 -10.89
N GLY A 108 -23.43 -21.56 -10.53
CA GLY A 108 -24.21 -22.45 -9.66
C GLY A 108 -23.97 -22.27 -8.16
N ILE A 109 -23.17 -21.31 -7.71
CA ILE A 109 -22.99 -20.94 -6.30
C ILE A 109 -23.66 -19.60 -6.04
N VAL A 110 -24.84 -19.63 -5.41
CA VAL A 110 -25.61 -18.44 -5.07
C VAL A 110 -25.45 -18.12 -3.60
N VAL A 111 -25.08 -16.86 -3.29
CA VAL A 111 -24.91 -16.37 -1.93
C VAL A 111 -26.03 -15.38 -1.60
N LEU A 112 -26.66 -15.56 -0.43
CA LEU A 112 -27.70 -14.69 0.10
C LEU A 112 -27.23 -14.09 1.42
N ASP A 113 -26.99 -12.78 1.45
CA ASP A 113 -26.65 -12.03 2.66
C ASP A 113 -27.88 -11.38 3.25
N ILE A 114 -28.27 -11.76 4.46
CA ILE A 114 -29.41 -11.22 5.20
C ILE A 114 -28.87 -10.10 6.10
N LYS A 115 -29.23 -8.85 5.77
CA LYS A 115 -28.75 -7.63 6.44
C LYS A 115 -29.90 -6.90 7.13
N GLU A 116 -29.61 -6.28 8.27
CA GLU A 116 -30.58 -5.46 9.01
C GLU A 116 -30.85 -4.13 8.27
N GLY A 117 -32.09 -3.65 8.34
CA GLY A 117 -32.55 -2.40 7.76
C GLY A 117 -33.23 -2.58 6.40
N PRO A 118 -33.73 -1.47 5.83
CA PRO A 118 -34.46 -1.47 4.57
C PRO A 118 -33.54 -1.82 3.39
N ALA A 119 -34.10 -2.45 2.38
CA ALA A 119 -33.40 -2.71 1.13
C ALA A 119 -33.06 -1.40 0.39
N PRO A 120 -32.01 -1.40 -0.45
CA PRO A 120 -31.72 -0.28 -1.37
C PRO A 120 -32.94 0.03 -2.27
N GLU A 121 -33.23 1.31 -2.52
CA GLU A 121 -34.41 1.76 -3.29
C GLU A 121 -34.48 1.19 -4.72
N SER A 122 -33.38 0.70 -5.27
CA SER A 122 -33.29 0.10 -6.63
C SER A 122 -33.19 -1.42 -6.64
N SER A 123 -33.39 -2.12 -5.53
CA SER A 123 -33.26 -3.56 -5.47
C SER A 123 -34.39 -4.26 -6.25
N ALA A 124 -34.01 -4.98 -7.31
CA ALA A 124 -34.95 -5.77 -8.10
C ALA A 124 -35.56 -6.95 -7.34
N PHE A 125 -34.97 -7.34 -6.20
CA PHE A 125 -35.38 -8.48 -5.39
C PHE A 125 -36.48 -8.15 -4.35
N GLU A 126 -36.86 -6.88 -4.26
CA GLU A 126 -37.99 -6.41 -3.42
C GLU A 126 -39.35 -6.56 -4.16
N ALA A 127 -39.34 -6.90 -5.43
CA ALA A 127 -40.56 -7.22 -6.15
C ALA A 127 -41.23 -8.46 -5.56
N ASP A 128 -42.58 -8.46 -5.55
CA ASP A 128 -43.36 -9.62 -5.10
C ASP A 128 -43.00 -10.85 -5.93
N PHE A 129 -42.64 -11.95 -5.27
CA PHE A 129 -42.25 -13.21 -5.89
C PHE A 129 -43.30 -13.74 -6.88
N SER A 130 -44.59 -13.51 -6.63
CA SER A 130 -45.69 -13.91 -7.49
C SER A 130 -45.81 -13.08 -8.77
N SER A 131 -45.21 -11.91 -8.87
CA SER A 131 -45.32 -10.94 -9.96
C SER A 131 -44.09 -10.93 -10.89
N GLN A 132 -43.06 -11.69 -10.61
CA GLN A 132 -41.89 -11.75 -11.47
C GLN A 132 -42.19 -12.42 -12.83
N PRO A 133 -42.00 -11.73 -13.97
CA PRO A 133 -42.14 -12.33 -15.26
C PRO A 133 -41.05 -13.42 -15.46
N ALA A 134 -41.39 -14.50 -16.19
CA ALA A 134 -40.39 -15.46 -16.61
C ALA A 134 -39.26 -14.76 -17.37
N PRO A 135 -37.97 -15.07 -17.13
CA PRO A 135 -36.86 -14.38 -17.77
C PRO A 135 -36.98 -14.51 -19.28
N ALA A 136 -37.06 -13.37 -19.98
CA ALA A 136 -36.93 -13.32 -21.42
C ALA A 136 -35.48 -13.62 -21.77
N ASN A 137 -35.21 -14.59 -22.62
CA ASN A 137 -33.90 -14.87 -23.20
C ASN A 137 -33.37 -13.61 -23.91
N GLY A 138 -32.53 -12.84 -23.25
CA GLY A 138 -31.93 -11.63 -23.78
C GLY A 138 -30.74 -11.22 -22.90
N THR A 139 -29.56 -11.20 -23.49
CA THR A 139 -28.29 -10.64 -23.09
C THR A 139 -28.37 -9.81 -21.79
N LYS A 140 -27.75 -10.33 -20.70
CA LYS A 140 -27.57 -9.63 -19.43
C LYS A 140 -26.78 -8.36 -19.65
N PRO A 141 -27.24 -7.17 -19.24
CA PRO A 141 -26.33 -6.08 -18.94
C PRO A 141 -25.59 -6.44 -17.65
N ALA A 142 -24.26 -6.29 -17.65
CA ALA A 142 -23.46 -6.42 -16.46
C ALA A 142 -24.01 -5.49 -15.37
N PRO A 143 -24.19 -5.92 -14.11
CA PRO A 143 -24.62 -5.05 -13.04
C PRO A 143 -23.55 -3.98 -12.81
N GLU A 144 -23.93 -2.71 -12.98
CA GLU A 144 -23.13 -1.60 -12.43
C GLU A 144 -23.12 -1.72 -10.91
N TYR A 145 -22.01 -2.20 -10.38
CA TYR A 145 -21.78 -2.37 -8.95
C TYR A 145 -21.37 -1.03 -8.37
N SER A 146 -22.31 -0.22 -7.90
CA SER A 146 -22.04 1.00 -7.12
C SER A 146 -22.25 0.72 -5.63
N TRP A 147 -21.29 0.05 -4.99
CA TRP A 147 -21.28 -0.16 -3.53
C TRP A 147 -20.94 1.10 -2.74
N ILE A 148 -20.46 2.17 -3.43
CA ILE A 148 -20.13 3.48 -2.83
C ILE A 148 -21.40 4.25 -2.37
N ALA A 149 -22.58 3.93 -2.90
CA ALA A 149 -23.82 4.63 -2.55
C ALA A 149 -24.50 4.13 -1.26
N ALA A 150 -23.99 3.09 -0.60
CA ALA A 150 -24.65 2.41 0.51
C ALA A 150 -24.05 2.68 1.90
N ILE A 151 -23.18 3.68 2.06
CA ILE A 151 -22.64 4.06 3.38
C ILE A 151 -23.37 5.32 3.85
N PRO A 152 -24.28 5.25 4.86
CA PRO A 152 -24.86 6.44 5.47
C PRO A 152 -23.78 7.17 6.30
N PRO A 153 -23.66 8.50 6.18
CA PRO A 153 -22.86 9.29 7.10
C PRO A 153 -23.52 9.30 8.49
N ASP A 154 -22.71 9.16 9.52
CA ASP A 154 -23.04 9.26 10.95
C ASP A 154 -23.64 8.03 11.65
N ARG A 155 -22.74 7.14 12.11
CA ARG A 155 -22.99 6.39 13.35
C ARG A 155 -21.85 6.66 14.33
N PRO A 156 -22.18 6.94 15.64
CA PRO A 156 -21.14 7.08 16.66
C PRO A 156 -20.44 5.74 16.88
N VAL A 157 -19.13 5.79 16.85
CA VAL A 157 -18.25 4.65 17.16
C VAL A 157 -18.53 4.22 18.60
N VAL A 158 -19.14 3.05 18.77
CA VAL A 158 -19.18 2.38 20.06
C VAL A 158 -17.77 1.87 20.33
N ALA A 159 -17.17 2.37 21.42
CA ALA A 159 -15.85 2.00 21.86
C ALA A 159 -15.68 0.48 21.89
N ALA A 160 -14.76 -0.03 21.09
CA ALA A 160 -14.33 -1.41 21.14
C ALA A 160 -13.72 -1.68 22.52
N LEU A 161 -14.27 -2.67 23.23
CA LEU A 161 -13.65 -3.21 24.43
C LEU A 161 -12.26 -3.76 24.06
N PRO A 162 -11.22 -3.50 24.89
CA PRO A 162 -9.89 -4.00 24.62
C PRO A 162 -9.90 -5.52 24.71
N LEU A 163 -9.79 -6.20 23.58
CA LEU A 163 -9.37 -7.58 23.51
C LEU A 163 -7.93 -7.65 24.02
N ARG A 164 -7.75 -8.02 25.29
CA ARG A 164 -6.46 -8.48 25.77
C ARG A 164 -6.13 -9.78 25.04
N LEU A 165 -5.32 -9.69 24.02
CA LEU A 165 -4.56 -10.83 23.52
C LEU A 165 -3.53 -11.15 24.60
N ASP A 166 -3.85 -12.19 25.38
CA ASP A 166 -2.89 -12.85 26.24
C ASP A 166 -1.81 -13.42 25.31
N THR A 167 -0.64 -12.80 25.30
CA THR A 167 0.58 -13.30 24.65
C THR A 167 1.17 -14.43 25.52
N GLY A 168 0.35 -15.42 25.86
CA GLY A 168 0.82 -16.71 26.27
C GLY A 168 1.43 -17.39 25.05
N THR A 169 2.70 -17.73 25.13
CA THR A 169 3.39 -18.59 24.18
C THR A 169 2.52 -19.83 23.92
N VAL A 170 1.85 -19.83 22.76
CA VAL A 170 1.13 -21.03 22.29
C VAL A 170 2.20 -22.07 22.03
N SER A 171 2.31 -23.05 22.93
CA SER A 171 3.16 -24.21 22.70
C SER A 171 2.61 -24.99 21.51
N LEU A 172 3.37 -25.04 20.43
CA LEU A 172 3.07 -25.85 19.23
C LEU A 172 3.32 -27.36 19.44
N GLU A 173 3.78 -27.74 20.62
CA GLU A 173 4.09 -29.14 20.97
C GLU A 173 2.87 -30.08 20.82
N PRO A 174 1.63 -29.71 21.25
CA PRO A 174 0.48 -30.61 21.06
C PRO A 174 0.11 -30.83 19.60
N LEU A 175 0.28 -29.81 18.75
CA LEU A 175 0.01 -29.89 17.31
C LEU A 175 1.06 -30.77 16.59
N ARG A 176 2.29 -30.68 17.03
CA ARG A 176 3.41 -31.49 16.52
C ARG A 176 3.21 -32.98 16.87
N ASP A 177 2.79 -33.27 18.10
CA ASP A 177 2.55 -34.64 18.55
C ASP A 177 1.36 -35.27 17.82
N GLU A 178 0.28 -34.51 17.60
CA GLU A 178 -0.87 -34.96 16.82
C GLU A 178 -0.54 -35.20 15.35
N LEU A 179 0.32 -34.37 14.73
CA LEU A 179 0.80 -34.55 13.36
C LEU A 179 1.70 -35.78 13.23
N LEU A 180 2.56 -36.02 14.22
CA LEU A 180 3.43 -37.22 14.24
C LEU A 180 2.60 -38.51 14.44
N GLU A 181 1.53 -38.46 15.24
CA GLU A 181 0.61 -39.60 15.41
C GLU A 181 -0.14 -39.89 14.10
N GLN A 182 -0.59 -38.86 13.36
CA GLN A 182 -1.26 -39.01 12.07
C GLN A 182 -0.32 -39.60 11.02
N ILE A 183 0.95 -39.15 10.97
CA ILE A 183 1.96 -39.67 10.06
C ILE A 183 2.30 -41.13 10.40
N ALA A 184 2.45 -41.45 11.69
CA ALA A 184 2.70 -42.83 12.15
C ALA A 184 1.55 -43.77 11.81
N LYS A 185 0.30 -43.28 11.88
CA LYS A 185 -0.88 -44.04 11.48
C LYS A 185 -0.94 -44.27 9.98
N GLY A 186 -0.62 -43.23 9.16
CA GLY A 186 -0.51 -43.36 7.70
C GLY A 186 0.61 -44.32 7.26
N ALA A 187 1.72 -44.39 8.01
CA ALA A 187 2.78 -45.36 7.78
C ALA A 187 2.35 -46.78 8.17
N ALA A 188 1.60 -46.96 9.26
CA ALA A 188 1.07 -48.26 9.65
C ALA A 188 0.00 -48.81 8.69
N ASP A 189 -0.75 -47.92 8.02
CA ASP A 189 -1.73 -48.23 7.01
C ASP A 189 -1.12 -48.39 5.59
N GLY A 190 0.21 -48.27 5.44
CA GLY A 190 0.94 -48.43 4.17
C GLY A 190 0.71 -47.28 3.16
N LEU A 191 0.24 -46.14 3.62
CA LEU A 191 0.01 -44.95 2.81
C LEU A 191 1.25 -44.03 2.72
N VAL A 192 2.19 -44.18 3.65
CA VAL A 192 3.45 -43.40 3.72
C VAL A 192 4.59 -44.34 4.09
N ASP A 193 5.68 -44.34 3.31
CA ASP A 193 6.88 -45.08 3.62
C ASP A 193 7.82 -44.21 4.46
N MET A 194 8.19 -44.65 5.69
CA MET A 194 8.97 -43.87 6.62
C MET A 194 10.27 -44.58 6.95
N GLU A 195 11.38 -44.04 6.50
CA GLU A 195 12.72 -44.47 6.86
C GLU A 195 13.21 -43.72 8.09
N LEU A 196 13.43 -44.44 9.21
CA LEU A 196 13.98 -43.85 10.43
C LEU A 196 15.49 -43.60 10.24
N PRO A 197 16.03 -42.42 10.56
CA PRO A 197 17.47 -42.16 10.46
C PRO A 197 18.25 -43.03 11.46
N GLY A 198 19.22 -43.77 10.94
CA GLY A 198 20.19 -44.56 11.73
C GLY A 198 21.09 -43.64 12.57
N LYS A 199 21.56 -44.17 13.73
CA LYS A 199 22.42 -43.47 14.69
C LYS A 199 23.58 -42.71 14.03
N PRO A 200 23.89 -41.49 14.48
CA PRO A 200 24.97 -40.68 13.88
C PRO A 200 26.36 -41.24 14.28
N THR A 201 27.21 -41.44 13.26
CA THR A 201 28.63 -41.58 13.42
C THR A 201 29.26 -40.19 13.42
N GLU A 202 30.01 -39.86 14.46
CA GLU A 202 30.72 -38.59 14.62
C GLU A 202 31.69 -38.32 13.49
N MET A 203 31.60 -37.14 12.86
CA MET A 203 32.66 -36.53 12.05
C MET A 203 32.81 -35.04 12.39
N PRO A 204 34.04 -34.48 12.30
CA PRO A 204 34.43 -33.25 12.96
C PRO A 204 33.93 -31.97 12.27
N ALA A 205 33.79 -30.93 13.08
CA ALA A 205 33.29 -29.61 12.77
C ALA A 205 34.08 -28.87 11.69
N SER A 206 33.37 -28.29 10.71
CA SER A 206 33.81 -27.11 9.99
C SER A 206 32.71 -26.08 9.99
N ASP A 207 33.05 -24.88 10.47
CA ASP A 207 32.20 -23.71 10.58
C ASP A 207 31.59 -23.27 9.23
N ARG A 208 30.31 -23.52 9.06
CA ARG A 208 29.43 -22.75 8.16
C ARG A 208 28.02 -22.75 8.75
N ALA A 209 27.47 -21.56 8.92
CA ALA A 209 26.07 -21.37 9.34
C ALA A 209 25.14 -22.09 8.35
N VAL A 210 24.46 -23.14 8.83
CA VAL A 210 23.52 -23.95 8.04
C VAL A 210 22.10 -23.41 8.30
N LEU A 211 21.45 -22.96 7.24
CA LEU A 211 20.04 -22.55 7.30
C LEU A 211 19.14 -23.78 7.60
N PRO A 212 18.02 -23.62 8.34
CA PRO A 212 17.24 -24.76 8.87
C PRO A 212 16.61 -25.71 7.84
N TRP A 213 16.56 -25.33 6.56
CA TRP A 213 16.00 -26.14 5.46
C TRP A 213 17.01 -26.79 4.53
N SER A 214 18.28 -26.66 4.81
CA SER A 214 19.34 -27.33 3.99
C SER A 214 19.36 -28.87 4.11
N ASN A 215 18.51 -29.46 4.95
CA ASN A 215 18.38 -30.90 5.16
C ASN A 215 17.18 -31.57 4.49
N ILE A 216 16.38 -30.82 3.70
CA ILE A 216 15.33 -31.45 2.90
C ILE A 216 15.97 -31.95 1.61
N ARG A 217 16.48 -33.17 1.64
CA ARG A 217 16.77 -33.93 0.43
C ARG A 217 15.47 -34.61 0.01
N ILE A 218 14.90 -34.15 -1.07
CA ILE A 218 13.87 -34.91 -1.81
C ILE A 218 14.66 -36.11 -2.37
N GLY A 219 14.34 -37.29 -1.85
CA GLY A 219 15.15 -38.47 -2.08
C GLY A 219 15.22 -38.85 -3.57
N GLU A 220 16.44 -39.15 -4.02
CA GLU A 220 16.68 -39.86 -5.26
C GLU A 220 16.14 -41.29 -5.09
N GLN A 221 14.99 -41.56 -5.66
CA GLN A 221 14.60 -42.96 -5.91
C GLN A 221 15.41 -43.48 -7.09
N PRO A 222 15.95 -44.72 -7.04
CA PRO A 222 16.64 -45.31 -8.17
C PRO A 222 15.70 -45.43 -9.35
N GLY A 223 15.93 -44.62 -10.39
CA GLY A 223 15.15 -44.61 -11.62
C GLY A 223 14.34 -43.32 -11.92
N VAL A 224 14.36 -42.31 -11.02
CA VAL A 224 13.79 -40.99 -11.29
C VAL A 224 14.88 -39.94 -11.03
N THR A 225 15.60 -39.56 -12.04
CA THR A 225 16.41 -38.33 -12.06
C THR A 225 15.45 -37.17 -12.36
N VAL A 226 15.10 -36.36 -11.35
CA VAL A 226 14.49 -35.06 -11.59
C VAL A 226 15.64 -34.15 -12.03
N THR A 227 15.91 -34.16 -13.32
CA THR A 227 16.74 -33.16 -13.96
C THR A 227 15.86 -31.93 -14.15
N ASN A 228 16.12 -30.86 -13.41
CA ASN A 228 15.55 -29.58 -13.69
C ASN A 228 16.09 -29.13 -15.06
N PRO A 229 15.29 -29.11 -16.15
CA PRO A 229 15.81 -28.79 -17.48
C PRO A 229 16.49 -27.43 -17.56
N GLY A 230 16.08 -26.48 -16.68
CA GLY A 230 16.69 -25.16 -16.59
C GLY A 230 18.06 -25.11 -15.94
N ALA A 231 18.43 -26.10 -15.08
CA ALA A 231 19.70 -26.08 -14.38
C ALA A 231 20.86 -26.63 -15.20
N LEU A 232 20.61 -27.45 -16.21
CA LEU A 232 21.66 -28.05 -17.06
C LEU A 232 22.05 -27.17 -18.26
N ILE A 233 21.30 -26.15 -18.60
CA ILE A 233 21.50 -25.32 -19.79
C ILE A 233 22.18 -23.99 -19.45
N ALA A 234 22.10 -23.53 -18.19
CA ALA A 234 22.75 -22.27 -17.76
C ALA A 234 24.28 -22.37 -17.63
N GLU A 235 24.87 -23.60 -17.55
CA GLU A 235 26.32 -23.78 -17.43
C GLU A 235 27.05 -23.93 -18.78
N ASP A 236 26.33 -24.14 -19.89
CA ASP A 236 26.95 -24.43 -21.21
C ASP A 236 26.89 -23.26 -22.21
N ILE A 237 26.23 -22.15 -21.90
CA ILE A 237 26.24 -20.95 -22.77
C ILE A 237 27.45 -20.10 -22.37
N PRO A 238 28.46 -19.90 -23.27
CA PRO A 238 29.54 -19.01 -22.97
C PRO A 238 29.03 -17.62 -22.63
N PRO A 239 29.57 -16.92 -21.62
CA PRO A 239 29.07 -15.62 -21.17
C PRO A 239 29.12 -14.50 -22.22
N ASP A 240 29.73 -14.75 -23.38
CA ASP A 240 29.91 -13.79 -24.49
C ASP A 240 29.09 -14.15 -25.76
N SER A 241 28.22 -15.15 -25.75
CA SER A 241 27.45 -15.53 -26.94
C SER A 241 26.05 -14.95 -26.93
N CYS A 242 25.73 -14.12 -27.92
CA CYS A 242 24.35 -13.70 -28.18
C CYS A 242 23.54 -14.85 -28.79
N ALA A 243 22.30 -15.02 -28.36
CA ALA A 243 21.38 -15.96 -28.98
C ALA A 243 21.21 -15.65 -30.47
N ALA A 244 21.12 -16.72 -31.29
CA ALA A 244 20.88 -16.56 -32.72
C ALA A 244 19.55 -15.83 -32.98
N ILE A 245 19.55 -14.88 -33.92
CA ILE A 245 18.38 -14.03 -34.19
C ILE A 245 17.16 -14.88 -34.54
N GLU A 246 17.33 -15.93 -35.31
CA GLU A 246 16.26 -16.82 -35.77
C GLU A 246 15.54 -17.53 -34.61
N ILE A 247 16.22 -17.68 -33.46
CA ILE A 247 15.64 -18.34 -32.26
C ILE A 247 14.83 -17.35 -31.44
N VAL A 248 15.18 -16.05 -31.41
CA VAL A 248 14.60 -15.07 -30.48
C VAL A 248 13.83 -13.94 -31.16
N ASP A 249 13.76 -13.92 -32.51
CA ASP A 249 13.00 -12.94 -33.29
C ASP A 249 11.51 -13.31 -33.30
N LEU A 250 10.85 -13.04 -32.18
CA LEU A 250 9.42 -13.30 -32.01
C LEU A 250 8.58 -12.61 -33.08
N ALA A 251 8.97 -11.42 -33.55
CA ALA A 251 8.21 -10.69 -34.55
C ALA A 251 8.04 -11.48 -35.86
N ALA A 252 9.03 -12.25 -36.26
CA ALA A 252 8.99 -13.06 -37.48
C ALA A 252 8.09 -14.30 -37.40
N TRP A 253 7.69 -14.76 -36.19
CA TRP A 253 7.01 -16.06 -36.03
C TRP A 253 5.55 -16.09 -36.48
N GLY A 254 4.92 -14.95 -36.55
CA GLY A 254 3.49 -14.84 -36.95
C GLY A 254 3.20 -13.81 -38.02
N GLU A 255 4.24 -13.29 -38.72
CA GLU A 255 4.08 -12.23 -39.71
C GLU A 255 3.11 -12.60 -40.82
N GLY A 256 2.10 -11.74 -41.04
CA GLY A 256 1.10 -11.91 -42.11
C GLY A 256 0.04 -13.00 -41.84
N ARG A 257 0.00 -13.58 -40.65
CA ARG A 257 -0.95 -14.66 -40.28
C ARG A 257 -2.00 -14.14 -39.30
N MET A 258 -3.21 -14.70 -39.41
CA MET A 258 -4.29 -14.35 -38.48
C MET A 258 -4.09 -15.05 -37.12
N PRO A 259 -4.39 -14.41 -35.99
CA PRO A 259 -4.21 -14.99 -34.67
C PRO A 259 -4.95 -16.33 -34.49
N HIS A 260 -6.17 -16.46 -35.01
CA HIS A 260 -6.93 -17.71 -34.89
C HIS A 260 -6.30 -18.87 -35.65
N ASP A 261 -5.67 -18.63 -36.83
CA ASP A 261 -4.98 -19.66 -37.59
C ASP A 261 -3.75 -20.15 -36.82
N LEU A 262 -2.99 -19.21 -36.21
CA LEU A 262 -1.85 -19.53 -35.37
C LEU A 262 -2.27 -20.37 -34.16
N LEU A 263 -3.38 -20.01 -33.50
CA LEU A 263 -3.87 -20.76 -32.34
C LEU A 263 -4.34 -22.18 -32.70
N VAL A 264 -5.03 -22.34 -33.84
CA VAL A 264 -5.46 -23.66 -34.34
C VAL A 264 -4.24 -24.52 -34.68
N GLU A 265 -3.24 -23.96 -35.34
CA GLU A 265 -2.01 -24.66 -35.67
C GLU A 265 -1.18 -25.02 -34.44
N ALA A 266 -1.08 -24.11 -33.46
CA ALA A 266 -0.39 -24.36 -32.23
C ALA A 266 -0.93 -25.56 -31.43
N ARG A 267 -2.21 -25.85 -31.57
CA ARG A 267 -2.88 -26.97 -30.90
C ARG A 267 -2.96 -28.25 -31.75
N SER A 268 -2.55 -28.18 -33.01
CA SER A 268 -2.63 -29.32 -33.93
C SER A 268 -1.29 -30.02 -34.11
N GLY A 269 -1.30 -31.34 -34.21
CA GLY A 269 -0.14 -32.15 -34.56
C GLY A 269 0.95 -32.25 -33.46
N LEU A 270 0.61 -31.97 -32.20
CA LEU A 270 1.55 -32.09 -31.09
C LEU A 270 2.04 -33.52 -30.85
N PHE A 271 1.23 -34.50 -31.26
CA PHE A 271 1.55 -35.90 -31.15
C PHE A 271 1.70 -36.48 -32.55
N GLY A 272 2.79 -37.18 -32.75
CA GLY A 272 3.08 -37.92 -33.99
C GLY A 272 2.46 -39.32 -34.01
N GLU A 273 3.07 -40.24 -34.80
CA GLU A 273 2.64 -41.63 -34.81
C GLU A 273 2.80 -42.25 -33.41
N PHE A 274 1.83 -43.07 -33.02
CA PHE A 274 1.77 -43.77 -31.73
C PHE A 274 1.60 -42.84 -30.49
N ASP A 275 0.97 -41.69 -30.67
CA ASP A 275 0.77 -40.70 -29.60
C ASP A 275 2.08 -40.23 -28.91
N LEU A 276 3.20 -40.31 -29.63
CA LEU A 276 4.47 -39.77 -29.15
C LEU A 276 4.57 -38.28 -29.50
N PRO A 277 5.07 -37.47 -28.55
CA PRO A 277 5.31 -36.04 -28.80
C PRO A 277 6.30 -35.84 -29.96
N ASP A 278 6.00 -34.90 -30.86
CA ASP A 278 6.93 -34.49 -31.93
C ASP A 278 7.62 -33.19 -31.53
N ASP A 279 8.90 -33.29 -31.12
CA ASP A 279 9.66 -32.17 -30.58
C ASP A 279 9.69 -30.95 -31.51
N ALA A 280 9.80 -31.15 -32.83
CA ALA A 280 9.82 -30.05 -33.79
C ALA A 280 8.46 -29.31 -33.85
N THR A 281 7.37 -30.02 -33.72
CA THR A 281 6.02 -29.46 -33.69
C THR A 281 5.76 -28.78 -32.34
N ILE A 282 6.24 -29.34 -31.22
CA ILE A 282 6.14 -28.71 -29.91
C ILE A 282 6.87 -27.37 -29.90
N LEU A 283 8.12 -27.28 -30.38
CA LEU A 283 8.86 -26.04 -30.48
C LEU A 283 8.19 -25.00 -31.38
N ARG A 284 7.59 -25.45 -32.51
CA ARG A 284 6.81 -24.54 -33.36
C ARG A 284 5.55 -24.04 -32.68
N SER A 285 4.82 -24.91 -31.99
CA SER A 285 3.66 -24.54 -31.17
C SER A 285 4.03 -23.53 -30.07
N ALA A 286 5.09 -23.77 -29.35
CA ALA A 286 5.58 -22.83 -28.31
C ALA A 286 5.87 -21.44 -28.89
N ARG A 287 6.52 -21.35 -30.06
CA ARG A 287 6.76 -20.07 -30.77
C ARG A 287 5.46 -19.35 -31.12
N GLN A 288 4.46 -20.09 -31.62
CA GLN A 288 3.16 -19.51 -31.99
C GLN A 288 2.42 -19.00 -30.74
N LEU A 289 2.47 -19.74 -29.62
CA LEU A 289 1.87 -19.33 -28.35
C LEU A 289 2.57 -18.10 -27.77
N LEU A 290 3.91 -18.05 -27.81
CA LEU A 290 4.69 -16.88 -27.41
C LEU A 290 4.35 -15.64 -28.26
N TYR A 291 4.24 -15.83 -29.58
CA TYR A 291 3.82 -14.74 -30.48
C TYR A 291 2.43 -14.19 -30.14
N LEU A 292 1.52 -15.05 -29.69
CA LEU A 292 0.16 -14.68 -29.27
C LEU A 292 0.10 -14.09 -27.86
N GLY A 293 1.19 -14.18 -27.08
CA GLY A 293 1.24 -13.68 -25.70
C GLY A 293 0.78 -14.71 -24.66
N PHE A 294 0.74 -15.99 -25.00
CA PHE A 294 0.32 -17.08 -24.11
C PHE A 294 1.55 -17.78 -23.50
N GLY A 295 2.18 -17.16 -22.52
CA GLY A 295 3.40 -17.68 -21.91
C GLY A 295 3.17 -18.97 -21.12
N VAL A 296 2.14 -19.05 -20.27
CA VAL A 296 1.81 -20.26 -19.49
C VAL A 296 1.57 -21.45 -20.41
N GLU A 297 0.79 -21.26 -21.49
CA GLU A 297 0.51 -22.31 -22.45
C GLU A 297 1.75 -22.72 -23.24
N ALA A 298 2.64 -21.77 -23.55
CA ALA A 298 3.92 -22.07 -24.17
C ALA A 298 4.79 -22.95 -23.27
N ARG A 299 4.87 -22.67 -21.96
CA ARG A 299 5.58 -23.49 -20.97
C ARG A 299 5.01 -24.90 -20.89
N GLN A 300 3.68 -25.02 -20.74
CA GLN A 300 3.00 -26.32 -20.69
C GLN A 300 3.23 -27.14 -21.97
N THR A 301 3.33 -26.46 -23.11
CA THR A 301 3.65 -27.12 -24.38
C THR A 301 5.10 -27.59 -24.39
N LEU A 302 6.05 -26.79 -23.92
CA LEU A 302 7.47 -27.16 -23.81
C LEU A 302 7.71 -28.31 -22.82
N ASP A 303 6.89 -28.44 -21.78
CA ASP A 303 6.95 -29.55 -20.82
C ASP A 303 6.64 -30.91 -21.45
N MET A 304 6.02 -30.93 -22.65
CA MET A 304 5.77 -32.16 -23.39
C MET A 304 6.97 -32.64 -24.21
N LEU A 305 8.08 -31.89 -24.27
CA LEU A 305 9.27 -32.31 -24.98
C LEU A 305 9.82 -33.61 -24.42
N SER A 306 10.38 -34.45 -25.31
CA SER A 306 11.02 -35.69 -24.89
C SER A 306 12.19 -35.43 -23.96
N MET A 307 12.34 -36.28 -22.93
CA MET A 307 13.45 -36.22 -21.99
C MET A 307 14.80 -36.34 -22.73
N GLY A 308 15.55 -35.23 -22.72
CA GLY A 308 16.85 -35.16 -23.38
C GLY A 308 16.90 -34.39 -24.69
N SER A 309 15.83 -33.64 -25.02
CA SER A 309 15.89 -32.65 -26.10
C SER A 309 16.99 -31.63 -25.77
N ALA A 310 18.08 -31.66 -26.53
CA ALA A 310 19.25 -30.78 -26.36
C ALA A 310 19.14 -29.52 -27.22
N ASP A 311 17.92 -29.07 -27.53
CA ASP A 311 17.71 -27.87 -28.34
C ASP A 311 17.97 -26.63 -27.50
N GLU A 312 18.95 -25.81 -27.89
CA GLU A 312 19.32 -24.54 -27.27
C GLU A 312 18.15 -23.58 -27.14
N ALA A 313 17.18 -23.66 -28.06
CA ALA A 313 15.99 -22.82 -28.06
C ALA A 313 15.07 -23.05 -26.85
N VAL A 314 15.07 -24.24 -26.24
CA VAL A 314 14.15 -24.59 -25.13
C VAL A 314 14.33 -23.68 -23.94
N ALA A 315 15.56 -23.46 -23.48
CA ALA A 315 15.85 -22.59 -22.36
C ALA A 315 15.46 -21.13 -22.64
N LEU A 316 15.72 -20.66 -23.85
CA LEU A 316 15.34 -19.31 -24.30
C LEU A 316 13.82 -19.15 -24.32
N TYR A 317 13.07 -20.12 -24.86
CA TYR A 317 11.61 -20.07 -24.91
C TYR A 317 10.97 -20.19 -23.52
N LEU A 318 11.53 -20.98 -22.63
CA LEU A 318 11.08 -21.04 -21.22
C LEU A 318 11.27 -19.70 -20.51
N SER A 319 12.41 -19.03 -20.73
CA SER A 319 12.62 -17.68 -20.19
C SER A 319 11.69 -16.66 -20.83
N MET A 320 11.61 -16.64 -22.20
CA MET A 320 10.68 -15.75 -22.90
C MET A 320 9.23 -15.91 -22.43
N SER A 321 8.81 -17.14 -22.14
CA SER A 321 7.45 -17.42 -21.70
C SER A 321 7.13 -16.82 -20.33
N ARG A 322 8.09 -16.80 -19.41
CA ARG A 322 7.96 -16.12 -18.11
C ARG A 322 7.90 -14.61 -18.31
N LEU A 323 8.81 -14.07 -19.10
CA LEU A 323 8.88 -12.63 -19.37
C LEU A 323 7.63 -12.09 -20.11
N VAL A 324 7.04 -12.89 -21.00
CA VAL A 324 5.75 -12.54 -21.64
C VAL A 324 4.62 -12.48 -20.63
N ASP A 325 4.63 -13.32 -19.60
CA ASP A 325 3.62 -13.30 -18.53
C ASP A 325 3.93 -12.26 -17.42
N GLY A 326 5.02 -11.49 -17.55
CA GLY A 326 5.45 -10.52 -16.52
C GLY A 326 6.08 -11.19 -15.29
N GLU A 327 6.49 -12.46 -15.40
CA GLU A 327 7.15 -13.17 -14.32
C GLU A 327 8.67 -12.92 -14.35
N THR A 328 9.30 -12.87 -13.18
CA THR A 328 10.76 -12.80 -13.07
C THR A 328 11.39 -14.17 -13.36
N ASP A 329 12.53 -14.17 -14.03
CA ASP A 329 13.32 -15.39 -14.28
C ASP A 329 14.75 -15.25 -13.74
N PRO A 330 15.01 -15.63 -12.47
CA PRO A 330 16.35 -15.50 -11.87
C PRO A 330 17.39 -16.40 -12.53
N THR A 331 16.98 -17.36 -13.35
CA THR A 331 17.84 -18.29 -14.07
C THR A 331 17.91 -18.02 -15.58
N THR A 332 17.50 -16.84 -15.97
CA THR A 332 17.39 -16.45 -17.38
C THR A 332 18.71 -16.64 -18.16
N PRO A 333 18.68 -17.28 -19.32
CA PRO A 333 19.83 -17.32 -20.21
C PRO A 333 20.15 -15.97 -20.84
N PHE A 334 19.23 -14.99 -20.76
CA PHE A 334 19.42 -13.64 -21.32
C PHE A 334 20.28 -12.73 -20.45
N ALA A 335 20.67 -13.13 -19.23
CA ALA A 335 21.32 -12.24 -18.25
C ALA A 335 22.54 -11.47 -18.80
N ALA A 336 23.36 -12.09 -19.67
CA ALA A 336 24.55 -11.47 -20.25
C ALA A 336 24.33 -10.86 -21.64
N MET A 337 23.09 -10.79 -22.15
CA MET A 337 22.81 -10.42 -23.56
C MET A 337 22.36 -8.98 -23.77
N LEU A 338 22.52 -8.10 -22.78
CA LEU A 338 22.12 -6.68 -22.89
C LEU A 338 22.89 -5.91 -23.98
N GLU A 339 24.11 -6.31 -24.31
CA GLU A 339 24.95 -5.68 -25.35
C GLU A 339 24.71 -6.25 -26.74
N CYS A 340 23.90 -7.28 -26.89
CA CYS A 340 23.65 -7.94 -28.15
C CYS A 340 23.04 -7.02 -29.21
N ALA A 341 23.40 -7.21 -30.48
CA ALA A 341 22.93 -6.39 -31.59
C ALA A 341 21.62 -6.90 -32.21
N GLY A 342 20.68 -7.46 -31.43
CA GLY A 342 19.45 -8.02 -31.95
C GLY A 342 18.38 -8.22 -30.88
N PRO A 343 17.33 -9.01 -31.19
CA PRO A 343 16.19 -9.22 -30.29
C PRO A 343 16.56 -9.79 -28.92
N ALA A 344 17.68 -10.49 -28.79
CA ALA A 344 18.15 -11.00 -27.50
C ALA A 344 18.35 -9.89 -26.46
N ALA A 345 18.76 -8.68 -26.88
CA ALA A 345 18.91 -7.53 -26.01
C ALA A 345 17.56 -7.06 -25.40
N LEU A 346 16.46 -7.18 -26.12
CA LEU A 346 15.12 -6.88 -25.61
C LEU A 346 14.73 -7.87 -24.50
N TRP A 347 14.91 -9.15 -24.73
CA TRP A 347 14.60 -10.19 -23.73
C TRP A 347 15.50 -10.06 -22.50
N ALA A 348 16.77 -9.70 -22.71
CA ALA A 348 17.68 -9.38 -21.62
C ALA A 348 17.20 -8.16 -20.83
N ALA A 349 16.75 -7.11 -21.49
CA ALA A 349 16.22 -5.91 -20.81
C ALA A 349 14.96 -6.22 -19.99
N LEU A 350 14.06 -7.05 -20.50
CA LEU A 350 12.87 -7.49 -19.76
C LEU A 350 13.24 -8.40 -18.58
N ALA A 351 14.28 -9.23 -18.72
CA ALA A 351 14.71 -10.14 -17.67
C ALA A 351 15.43 -9.48 -16.48
N HIS A 352 15.96 -8.27 -16.65
CA HIS A 352 16.62 -7.55 -15.57
C HIS A 352 15.60 -6.72 -14.80
N ASP A 353 15.61 -6.80 -13.47
CA ASP A 353 14.76 -5.93 -12.62
C ASP A 353 15.10 -4.46 -12.85
N ARG A 354 16.38 -4.13 -13.01
CA ARG A 354 16.88 -2.79 -13.35
C ARG A 354 17.97 -2.88 -14.39
N LEU A 355 17.90 -2.01 -15.38
CA LEU A 355 18.97 -1.90 -16.36
C LEU A 355 20.22 -1.28 -15.70
N PRO A 356 21.43 -1.86 -15.92
CA PRO A 356 22.65 -1.33 -15.36
C PRO A 356 22.95 0.08 -15.90
N ALA A 357 23.50 0.95 -15.06
CA ALA A 357 23.97 2.26 -15.48
C ALA A 357 25.25 2.10 -16.34
N GLY A 358 25.38 2.91 -17.39
CA GLY A 358 26.57 2.93 -18.24
C GLY A 358 26.40 2.27 -19.62
N PRO A 359 27.50 2.00 -20.34
CA PRO A 359 27.47 1.63 -21.76
C PRO A 359 27.07 0.17 -22.04
N GLY A 360 26.98 -0.69 -21.03
CA GLY A 360 26.73 -2.14 -21.17
C GLY A 360 25.31 -2.52 -21.60
N VAL A 361 24.53 -1.59 -22.21
CA VAL A 361 23.18 -1.82 -22.68
C VAL A 361 23.05 -1.32 -24.11
N ASN A 362 22.71 -2.19 -25.03
CA ASN A 362 22.43 -1.83 -26.42
C ASN A 362 21.00 -1.27 -26.58
N ARG A 363 20.85 0.00 -26.21
CA ARG A 363 19.58 0.74 -26.25
C ARG A 363 18.90 0.63 -27.61
N ASP A 364 19.66 0.83 -28.68
CA ASP A 364 19.09 0.89 -30.03
C ASP A 364 18.57 -0.48 -30.49
N ALA A 365 19.28 -1.56 -30.15
CA ALA A 365 18.82 -2.92 -30.44
C ALA A 365 17.54 -3.27 -29.65
N ILE A 366 17.46 -2.86 -28.37
CA ILE A 366 16.27 -3.07 -27.53
C ILE A 366 15.06 -2.35 -28.13
N LEU A 367 15.19 -1.07 -28.45
CA LEU A 367 14.11 -0.26 -29.01
C LEU A 367 13.69 -0.76 -30.40
N GLN A 368 14.65 -1.12 -31.25
CA GLN A 368 14.37 -1.68 -32.57
C GLN A 368 13.58 -3.01 -32.46
N ALA A 369 14.03 -3.91 -31.59
CA ALA A 369 13.34 -5.18 -31.36
C ALA A 369 11.93 -4.96 -30.77
N PHE A 370 11.77 -4.05 -29.81
CA PHE A 370 10.48 -3.68 -29.25
C PHE A 370 9.51 -3.13 -30.31
N MET A 371 9.97 -2.24 -31.19
CA MET A 371 9.15 -1.66 -32.26
C MET A 371 8.74 -2.70 -33.31
N ALA A 372 9.54 -3.77 -33.49
CA ALA A 372 9.22 -4.86 -34.38
C ALA A 372 8.17 -5.83 -33.82
N LEU A 373 7.94 -5.84 -32.48
CA LEU A 373 6.94 -6.70 -31.87
C LEU A 373 5.53 -6.45 -32.43
N PRO A 374 4.65 -7.48 -32.44
CA PRO A 374 3.23 -7.30 -32.72
C PRO A 374 2.59 -6.28 -31.79
N ALA A 375 1.56 -5.59 -32.25
CA ALA A 375 0.91 -4.51 -31.51
C ALA A 375 0.42 -4.92 -30.11
N HIS A 376 -0.14 -6.14 -29.98
CA HIS A 376 -0.62 -6.66 -28.71
C HIS A 376 0.51 -6.87 -27.69
N LEU A 377 1.70 -7.33 -28.13
CA LEU A 377 2.86 -7.48 -27.25
C LEU A 377 3.51 -6.15 -26.92
N ARG A 378 3.52 -5.18 -27.85
CA ARG A 378 3.98 -3.82 -27.51
C ARG A 378 3.13 -3.19 -26.42
N ARG A 379 1.82 -3.36 -26.46
CA ARG A 379 0.93 -2.90 -25.38
C ARG A 379 1.24 -3.57 -24.05
N HIS A 380 1.45 -4.88 -24.10
CA HIS A 380 1.65 -5.69 -22.90
C HIS A 380 3.00 -5.45 -22.22
N LEU A 381 4.09 -5.48 -22.99
CA LEU A 381 5.46 -5.38 -22.48
C LEU A 381 5.98 -3.93 -22.41
N GLY A 382 5.28 -2.98 -23.05
CA GLY A 382 5.79 -1.62 -23.22
C GLY A 382 5.89 -0.84 -21.92
N ALA A 383 4.90 -0.96 -21.04
CA ALA A 383 4.89 -0.25 -19.77
C ALA A 383 6.07 -0.69 -18.88
N GLU A 384 6.30 -1.97 -18.72
CA GLU A 384 7.41 -2.53 -17.96
C GLU A 384 8.78 -2.10 -18.53
N LEU A 385 8.95 -2.23 -19.85
CA LEU A 385 10.17 -1.81 -20.52
C LEU A 385 10.44 -0.31 -20.34
N ALA A 386 9.39 0.53 -20.45
CA ALA A 386 9.50 1.97 -20.26
C ALA A 386 9.91 2.34 -18.84
N GLU A 387 9.39 1.65 -17.82
CA GLU A 387 9.78 1.85 -16.41
C GLU A 387 11.27 1.55 -16.18
N LYS A 388 11.81 0.51 -16.81
CA LYS A 388 13.24 0.18 -16.73
C LYS A 388 14.13 1.27 -17.36
N PHE A 389 13.68 1.88 -18.46
CA PHE A 389 14.37 3.04 -19.05
C PHE A 389 14.16 4.32 -18.22
N LEU A 390 12.99 4.51 -17.63
CA LEU A 390 12.73 5.64 -16.72
C LEU A 390 13.66 5.60 -15.51
N ALA A 391 13.84 4.42 -14.91
CA ALA A 391 14.77 4.22 -13.79
C ALA A 391 16.24 4.48 -14.16
N ARG A 392 16.54 4.55 -15.46
CA ARG A 392 17.84 4.86 -16.02
C ARG A 392 18.01 6.33 -16.48
N ASP A 393 17.02 7.18 -16.26
CA ASP A 393 16.95 8.57 -16.73
C ASP A 393 16.94 8.71 -18.28
N ASP A 394 16.53 7.65 -19.03
CA ASP A 394 16.45 7.70 -20.49
C ASP A 394 15.05 8.10 -20.97
N SER A 395 14.69 9.36 -20.76
CA SER A 395 13.38 9.91 -21.15
C SER A 395 13.12 9.84 -22.68
N GLU A 396 14.17 9.75 -23.51
CA GLU A 396 13.97 9.59 -24.96
C GLU A 396 13.49 8.18 -25.30
N ALA A 397 14.09 7.14 -24.69
CA ALA A 397 13.63 5.76 -24.87
C ALA A 397 12.19 5.60 -24.37
N VAL A 398 11.87 6.17 -23.19
CA VAL A 398 10.51 6.16 -22.64
C VAL A 398 9.50 6.76 -23.61
N ARG A 399 9.79 7.93 -24.19
CA ARG A 399 8.92 8.55 -25.20
C ARG A 399 8.74 7.68 -26.44
N MET A 400 9.82 7.05 -26.95
CA MET A 400 9.75 6.17 -28.11
C MET A 400 8.87 4.94 -27.84
N ILE A 401 8.99 4.33 -26.66
CA ILE A 401 8.17 3.19 -26.24
C ILE A 401 6.70 3.63 -26.09
N ARG A 402 6.45 4.72 -25.38
CA ARG A 402 5.13 5.32 -25.18
C ARG A 402 4.42 5.58 -26.52
N ASP A 403 5.12 6.22 -27.47
CA ASP A 403 4.59 6.50 -28.81
C ASP A 403 4.32 5.22 -29.61
N ALA A 404 5.11 4.16 -29.41
CA ALA A 404 4.87 2.86 -30.04
C ALA A 404 3.65 2.14 -29.44
N MET A 405 3.39 2.30 -28.14
CA MET A 405 2.17 1.81 -27.48
C MET A 405 0.94 2.55 -28.00
N GLU A 406 0.99 3.89 -28.08
CA GLU A 406 -0.12 4.73 -28.52
C GLU A 406 -0.51 4.49 -29.99
N ARG A 407 0.46 4.18 -30.85
CA ARG A 407 0.19 3.83 -32.28
C ARG A 407 -0.37 2.42 -32.48
N SER A 408 -0.49 1.62 -31.43
CA SER A 408 -1.05 0.28 -31.53
C SER A 408 -2.56 0.33 -31.74
N PRO A 409 -3.16 -0.51 -32.62
CA PRO A 409 -4.61 -0.67 -32.67
C PRO A 409 -5.12 -1.11 -31.30
N GLU A 410 -6.29 -0.61 -30.87
CA GLU A 410 -6.86 -0.90 -29.55
C GLU A 410 -5.92 -0.49 -28.40
N VAL A 411 -5.51 0.77 -28.41
CA VAL A 411 -4.65 1.36 -27.38
C VAL A 411 -5.21 1.09 -25.98
N ASP A 412 -4.36 0.66 -25.08
CA ASP A 412 -4.65 0.71 -23.65
C ASP A 412 -4.35 2.11 -23.11
N GLU A 413 -5.36 2.98 -23.21
CA GLU A 413 -5.25 4.38 -22.79
C GLU A 413 -4.88 4.50 -21.31
N SER A 414 -5.31 3.56 -20.46
CA SER A 414 -4.97 3.53 -19.05
C SER A 414 -3.48 3.28 -18.81
N SER A 415 -2.87 2.32 -19.53
CA SER A 415 -1.43 2.07 -19.44
C SER A 415 -0.60 3.24 -19.95
N VAL A 416 -1.04 3.91 -21.01
CA VAL A 416 -0.34 5.11 -21.53
C VAL A 416 -0.44 6.26 -20.53
N ALA A 417 -1.62 6.53 -19.98
CA ALA A 417 -1.82 7.56 -18.97
C ALA A 417 -1.00 7.29 -17.69
N LEU A 418 -0.92 6.03 -17.25
CA LEU A 418 -0.09 5.62 -16.13
C LEU A 418 1.40 5.85 -16.41
N LEU A 419 1.88 5.52 -17.60
CA LEU A 419 3.26 5.77 -17.99
C LEU A 419 3.55 7.27 -18.03
N ASP A 420 2.65 8.08 -18.58
CA ASP A 420 2.76 9.55 -18.61
C ASP A 420 2.81 10.12 -17.18
N ALA A 421 2.01 9.57 -16.25
CA ALA A 421 2.03 9.94 -14.84
C ALA A 421 3.37 9.62 -14.17
N LYS A 422 3.89 8.40 -14.34
CA LYS A 422 5.19 7.98 -13.80
C LYS A 422 6.35 8.80 -14.37
N THR A 423 6.30 9.11 -15.68
CA THR A 423 7.28 9.97 -16.34
C THR A 423 7.26 11.39 -15.76
N SER A 424 6.08 11.97 -15.59
CA SER A 424 5.93 13.31 -15.00
C SER A 424 6.39 13.35 -13.54
N LEU A 425 6.16 12.29 -12.75
CA LEU A 425 6.70 12.16 -11.38
C LEU A 425 8.23 12.14 -11.37
N HIS A 426 8.83 11.42 -12.31
CA HIS A 426 10.27 11.32 -12.44
C HIS A 426 10.90 12.66 -12.85
N GLU A 427 10.27 13.40 -13.76
CA GLU A 427 10.68 14.74 -14.19
C GLU A 427 10.40 15.81 -13.13
N GLY A 428 9.68 15.50 -12.04
CA GLY A 428 9.33 16.42 -10.97
C GLY A 428 8.12 17.31 -11.26
N ASP A 429 7.45 17.12 -12.40
CA ASP A 429 6.19 17.81 -12.71
C ASP A 429 5.01 17.12 -12.01
N THR A 430 4.85 17.45 -10.74
CA THR A 430 3.83 16.83 -9.89
C THR A 430 2.39 17.16 -10.29
N GLU A 431 2.15 18.30 -10.96
CA GLU A 431 0.79 18.66 -11.40
C GLU A 431 0.39 17.88 -12.65
N ALA A 432 1.29 17.73 -13.62
CA ALA A 432 1.08 16.87 -14.77
C ALA A 432 0.94 15.40 -14.32
N ALA A 433 1.79 14.95 -13.40
CA ALA A 433 1.73 13.60 -12.84
C ALA A 433 0.37 13.28 -12.21
N ARG A 434 -0.16 14.22 -11.41
CA ARG A 434 -1.49 14.08 -10.79
C ARG A 434 -2.58 13.99 -11.86
N SER A 435 -2.56 14.89 -12.85
CA SER A 435 -3.56 14.92 -13.92
C SER A 435 -3.56 13.62 -14.73
N HIS A 436 -2.38 13.09 -15.08
CA HIS A 436 -2.25 11.84 -15.81
C HIS A 436 -2.64 10.63 -14.95
N ALA A 437 -2.31 10.62 -13.66
CA ALA A 437 -2.71 9.56 -12.74
C ALA A 437 -4.25 9.55 -12.51
N GLU A 438 -4.87 10.71 -12.36
CA GLU A 438 -6.34 10.85 -12.30
C GLU A 438 -6.99 10.29 -13.58
N ALA A 439 -6.41 10.59 -14.77
CA ALA A 439 -6.90 10.05 -16.03
C ALA A 439 -6.74 8.52 -16.09
N ALA A 440 -5.60 7.97 -15.64
CA ALA A 440 -5.37 6.54 -15.59
C ALA A 440 -6.38 5.82 -14.67
N VAL A 441 -6.65 6.38 -13.49
CA VAL A 441 -7.66 5.86 -12.55
C VAL A 441 -9.08 5.98 -13.11
N ALA A 442 -9.39 7.05 -13.83
CA ALA A 442 -10.71 7.21 -14.46
C ALA A 442 -10.97 6.18 -15.58
N LEU A 443 -9.90 5.74 -16.27
CA LEU A 443 -9.97 4.72 -17.33
C LEU A 443 -10.00 3.29 -16.76
N ASP A 444 -9.21 3.04 -15.73
CA ASP A 444 -9.13 1.74 -15.04
C ASP A 444 -8.90 1.94 -13.55
N GLY A 445 -9.99 2.09 -12.80
CA GLY A 445 -9.97 2.30 -11.35
C GLY A 445 -9.52 1.09 -10.52
N ASN A 446 -9.41 -0.09 -11.12
CA ASN A 446 -9.00 -1.31 -10.43
C ASN A 446 -7.51 -1.64 -10.59
N ARG A 447 -6.77 -0.80 -11.30
CA ARG A 447 -5.33 -1.00 -11.50
C ARG A 447 -4.55 -0.45 -10.31
N ALA A 448 -3.93 -1.32 -9.52
CA ALA A 448 -3.15 -0.94 -8.34
C ALA A 448 -2.08 0.11 -8.66
N GLY A 449 -1.31 -0.07 -9.74
CA GLY A 449 -0.27 0.87 -10.16
C GLY A 449 -0.78 2.30 -10.44
N SER A 450 -1.99 2.46 -10.98
CA SER A 450 -2.61 3.78 -11.20
C SER A 450 -2.95 4.48 -9.88
N LEU A 451 -3.52 3.74 -8.93
CA LEU A 451 -3.86 4.24 -7.60
C LEU A 451 -2.60 4.58 -6.79
N VAL A 452 -1.58 3.72 -6.80
CA VAL A 452 -0.28 3.96 -6.15
C VAL A 452 0.37 5.23 -6.70
N THR A 453 0.41 5.39 -8.03
CA THR A 453 0.98 6.56 -8.69
C THR A 453 0.21 7.84 -8.36
N LEU A 454 -1.12 7.77 -8.27
CA LEU A 454 -1.96 8.90 -7.85
C LEU A 454 -1.66 9.32 -6.41
N VAL A 455 -1.53 8.36 -5.49
CA VAL A 455 -1.16 8.64 -4.09
C VAL A 455 0.22 9.29 -4.02
N GLU A 456 1.20 8.79 -4.76
CA GLU A 456 2.55 9.37 -4.80
C GLU A 456 2.53 10.81 -5.33
N ALA A 457 1.76 11.09 -6.39
CA ALA A 457 1.62 12.44 -6.92
C ALA A 457 1.03 13.43 -5.90
N HIS A 458 0.01 13.01 -5.14
CA HIS A 458 -0.56 13.79 -4.05
C HIS A 458 0.41 13.96 -2.88
N PHE A 459 1.15 12.90 -2.52
CA PHE A 459 2.14 12.91 -1.45
C PHE A 459 3.27 13.90 -1.70
N ARG A 460 3.79 13.97 -2.91
CA ARG A 460 4.89 14.91 -3.29
C ARG A 460 4.61 16.37 -2.96
N LYS A 461 3.35 16.77 -2.93
CA LYS A 461 2.89 18.13 -2.59
C LYS A 461 2.04 18.17 -1.32
N LEU A 462 1.94 17.07 -0.61
CA LEU A 462 1.09 16.92 0.57
C LEU A 462 -0.35 17.39 0.31
N GLN A 463 -0.89 17.10 -0.88
CA GLN A 463 -2.27 17.49 -1.25
C GLN A 463 -3.28 16.49 -0.70
N PRO A 464 -4.50 16.94 -0.36
CA PRO A 464 -5.56 16.02 0.06
C PRO A 464 -5.93 15.07 -1.08
N ILE A 465 -6.32 13.84 -0.74
CA ILE A 465 -6.78 12.84 -1.68
C ILE A 465 -8.20 12.38 -1.33
N ASP A 466 -8.94 11.87 -2.31
CA ASP A 466 -10.25 11.29 -2.09
C ASP A 466 -10.17 10.06 -1.17
N PRO A 467 -10.99 9.97 -0.10
CA PRO A 467 -10.96 8.82 0.81
C PRO A 467 -11.23 7.47 0.14
N GLY A 468 -11.96 7.44 -0.97
CA GLY A 468 -12.25 6.23 -1.74
C GLY A 468 -11.01 5.57 -2.34
N ILE A 469 -9.92 6.33 -2.56
CA ILE A 469 -8.66 5.78 -3.07
C ILE A 469 -8.03 4.82 -2.06
N ALA A 470 -8.05 5.16 -0.77
CA ALA A 470 -7.56 4.26 0.27
C ALA A 470 -8.40 2.97 0.35
N ASP A 471 -9.72 3.11 0.22
CA ASP A 471 -10.63 1.96 0.27
C ASP A 471 -10.47 1.06 -0.98
N ALA A 472 -10.21 1.64 -2.16
CA ALA A 472 -9.89 0.88 -3.38
C ALA A 472 -8.57 0.11 -3.26
N LEU A 473 -7.52 0.74 -2.73
CA LEU A 473 -6.23 0.07 -2.48
C LEU A 473 -6.35 -1.07 -1.46
N LEU A 474 -7.16 -0.88 -0.40
CA LEU A 474 -7.44 -1.93 0.58
C LEU A 474 -8.15 -3.13 -0.04
N ALA A 475 -9.02 -2.92 -1.04
CA ALA A 475 -9.66 -4.01 -1.76
C ALA A 475 -8.67 -4.81 -2.63
N LEU A 476 -7.72 -4.13 -3.28
CA LEU A 476 -6.71 -4.75 -4.15
C LEU A 476 -5.58 -5.45 -3.37
N ARG A 477 -5.34 -5.04 -2.13
CA ARG A 477 -4.27 -5.57 -1.29
C ARG A 477 -4.27 -7.10 -1.17
N GLY A 478 -5.45 -7.72 -1.16
CA GLY A 478 -5.61 -9.16 -1.01
C GLY A 478 -5.14 -9.98 -2.22
N GLU A 479 -4.98 -9.35 -3.39
CA GLU A 479 -4.58 -9.97 -4.65
C GLU A 479 -3.09 -9.78 -4.93
N ALA A 480 -2.46 -8.82 -4.24
CA ALA A 480 -1.05 -8.46 -4.45
C ALA A 480 -0.08 -9.37 -3.68
N GLY A 481 1.13 -9.52 -4.20
CA GLY A 481 2.22 -10.28 -3.57
C GLY A 481 3.58 -9.64 -3.80
N GLY A 482 4.60 -10.11 -3.04
CA GLY A 482 5.97 -9.63 -3.20
C GLY A 482 6.15 -8.13 -3.03
N ASP A 483 6.90 -7.50 -3.92
CA ASP A 483 7.24 -6.08 -3.87
C ASP A 483 6.00 -5.18 -4.12
N GLU A 484 5.07 -5.62 -4.96
CA GLU A 484 3.81 -4.90 -5.22
C GLU A 484 2.99 -4.72 -3.94
N LEU A 485 2.95 -5.73 -3.07
CA LEU A 485 2.26 -5.64 -1.77
C LEU A 485 2.86 -4.54 -0.89
N LEU A 486 4.19 -4.37 -0.90
CA LEU A 486 4.86 -3.32 -0.12
C LEU A 486 4.52 -1.92 -0.65
N GLU A 487 4.45 -1.76 -1.97
CA GLU A 487 4.06 -0.50 -2.60
C GLU A 487 2.60 -0.15 -2.29
N ILE A 488 1.69 -1.12 -2.36
CA ILE A 488 0.28 -0.96 -2.01
C ILE A 488 0.13 -0.63 -0.53
N ASP A 489 0.82 -1.32 0.37
CA ASP A 489 0.76 -1.05 1.81
C ASP A 489 1.23 0.37 2.14
N ARG A 490 2.32 0.84 1.53
CA ARG A 490 2.78 2.23 1.65
C ARG A 490 1.74 3.21 1.12
N ALA A 491 1.18 2.93 -0.06
CA ALA A 491 0.16 3.78 -0.67
C ALA A 491 -1.13 3.87 0.17
N ILE A 492 -1.58 2.76 0.78
CA ILE A 492 -2.72 2.73 1.71
C ILE A 492 -2.48 3.68 2.88
N VAL A 493 -1.33 3.56 3.55
CA VAL A 493 -0.97 4.40 4.70
C VAL A 493 -0.97 5.88 4.32
N LEU A 494 -0.36 6.23 3.18
CA LEU A 494 -0.30 7.61 2.70
C LEU A 494 -1.68 8.14 2.28
N ALA A 495 -2.49 7.33 1.59
CA ALA A 495 -3.84 7.71 1.18
C ALA A 495 -4.76 7.97 2.39
N LEU A 496 -4.66 7.12 3.42
CA LEU A 496 -5.37 7.32 4.69
C LEU A 496 -4.95 8.62 5.37
N ALA A 497 -3.64 8.88 5.45
CA ALA A 497 -3.11 10.10 6.07
C ALA A 497 -3.51 11.36 5.27
N LEU A 498 -3.37 11.35 3.94
CA LEU A 498 -3.72 12.46 3.06
C LEU A 498 -5.23 12.74 3.02
N SER A 499 -6.08 11.75 3.29
CA SER A 499 -7.54 11.89 3.45
C SER A 499 -7.98 12.24 4.86
N ASN A 500 -7.08 12.65 5.75
CA ASN A 500 -7.30 13.01 7.16
C ASN A 500 -7.81 11.83 8.03
N ARG A 501 -7.55 10.59 7.63
CA ARG A 501 -7.84 9.37 8.40
C ARG A 501 -6.60 8.92 9.19
N THR A 502 -5.98 9.85 9.94
CA THR A 502 -4.68 9.68 10.59
C THR A 502 -4.61 8.45 11.49
N ASN A 503 -5.63 8.20 12.32
CA ASN A 503 -5.65 7.03 13.20
C ASN A 503 -5.63 5.71 12.40
N ALA A 504 -6.43 5.64 11.34
CA ALA A 504 -6.47 4.47 10.45
C ALA A 504 -5.13 4.27 9.71
N ALA A 505 -4.42 5.35 9.36
CA ALA A 505 -3.10 5.26 8.75
C ALA A 505 -2.07 4.58 9.67
N PHE A 506 -2.06 4.92 10.96
CA PHE A 506 -1.18 4.27 11.95
C PHE A 506 -1.57 2.82 12.24
N GLU A 507 -2.86 2.49 12.17
CA GLU A 507 -3.35 1.13 12.36
C GLU A 507 -3.09 0.21 11.15
N ALA A 508 -3.07 0.79 9.94
CA ALA A 508 -2.88 0.04 8.69
C ALA A 508 -1.41 -0.25 8.37
N GLY A 509 -0.47 0.53 8.92
CA GLY A 509 0.96 0.39 8.62
C GLY A 509 1.53 -0.93 9.14
N PRO A 510 2.13 -1.78 8.29
CA PRO A 510 2.88 -2.94 8.77
C PRO A 510 4.10 -2.49 9.57
N THR A 511 4.50 -3.29 10.56
CA THR A 511 5.65 -2.99 11.44
C THR A 511 7.00 -2.86 10.71
N SER A 512 7.08 -3.30 9.47
CA SER A 512 8.27 -3.23 8.62
C SER A 512 8.33 -1.98 7.73
N LEU A 513 7.29 -1.14 7.72
CA LEU A 513 7.25 0.05 6.87
C LEU A 513 8.05 1.20 7.50
N ASP A 514 8.84 1.91 6.69
CA ASP A 514 9.41 3.20 7.09
C ASP A 514 8.29 4.22 7.29
N LEU A 515 8.15 4.70 8.51
CA LEU A 515 7.09 5.63 8.87
C LEU A 515 7.44 7.10 8.56
N SER A 516 8.60 7.39 7.96
CA SER A 516 9.03 8.76 7.64
C SER A 516 8.02 9.50 6.78
N ASP A 517 7.53 8.85 5.72
CA ASP A 517 6.54 9.43 4.82
C ASP A 517 5.19 9.70 5.52
N LEU A 518 4.72 8.76 6.35
CA LEU A 518 3.52 8.94 7.15
C LEU A 518 3.66 10.16 8.07
N TRP A 519 4.77 10.24 8.81
CA TRP A 519 5.02 11.35 9.72
C TRP A 519 5.19 12.68 8.99
N GLN A 520 5.74 12.68 7.78
CA GLN A 520 5.79 13.87 6.95
C GLN A 520 4.38 14.41 6.63
N VAL A 521 3.43 13.54 6.31
CA VAL A 521 2.04 13.95 6.10
C VAL A 521 1.39 14.40 7.41
N VAL A 522 1.52 13.60 8.46
CA VAL A 522 0.87 13.84 9.76
C VAL A 522 1.32 15.16 10.37
N GLN A 523 2.62 15.44 10.41
CA GLN A 523 3.15 16.68 10.96
C GLN A 523 2.72 17.92 10.16
N ALA A 524 2.49 17.78 8.85
CA ALA A 524 2.13 18.91 7.99
C ALA A 524 0.62 19.14 7.89
N ARG A 525 -0.22 18.10 8.02
CA ARG A 525 -1.63 18.15 7.64
C ARG A 525 -2.65 17.74 8.69
N SER A 526 -2.29 16.86 9.63
CA SER A 526 -3.27 16.39 10.62
C SER A 526 -3.75 17.51 11.55
N SER A 527 -4.95 17.34 12.11
CA SER A 527 -5.42 18.20 13.21
C SER A 527 -4.44 18.13 14.40
N ASP A 528 -4.43 19.17 15.26
CA ASP A 528 -3.57 19.16 16.45
C ASP A 528 -3.92 18.00 17.39
N ASP A 529 -5.22 17.66 17.50
CA ASP A 529 -5.68 16.53 18.33
C ASP A 529 -5.15 15.19 17.83
N ASP A 530 -5.27 14.94 16.51
CA ASP A 530 -4.77 13.69 15.91
C ASP A 530 -3.24 13.64 15.92
N PHE A 531 -2.59 14.77 15.66
CA PHE A 531 -1.12 14.88 15.77
C PHE A 531 -0.63 14.55 17.17
N LEU A 532 -1.18 15.22 18.20
CA LEU A 532 -0.77 15.01 19.59
C LEU A 532 -1.03 13.59 20.09
N ARG A 533 -2.09 12.96 19.63
CA ARG A 533 -2.42 11.56 19.98
C ARG A 533 -1.31 10.59 19.64
N HIS A 534 -0.62 10.83 18.52
CA HIS A 534 0.44 9.95 18.03
C HIS A 534 1.83 10.49 18.34
N ALA A 535 2.02 11.82 18.37
CA ALA A 535 3.33 12.43 18.56
C ALA A 535 3.76 12.50 20.04
N VAL A 536 2.80 12.56 20.99
CA VAL A 536 3.10 12.52 22.44
C VAL A 536 3.14 11.06 22.87
N LEU A 537 4.32 10.45 22.72
CA LEU A 537 4.52 9.04 23.01
C LEU A 537 4.58 8.78 24.54
N PRO A 538 4.14 7.60 24.99
CA PRO A 538 4.38 7.17 26.37
C PRO A 538 5.88 7.14 26.67
N ALA A 539 6.26 7.42 27.91
CA ALA A 539 7.67 7.48 28.33
C ALA A 539 8.47 6.17 28.13
N GLU A 540 7.75 5.04 27.94
CA GLU A 540 8.30 3.69 27.74
C GLU A 540 8.28 3.27 26.25
N ALA A 541 7.74 4.08 25.35
CA ALA A 541 7.68 3.74 23.94
C ALA A 541 9.07 3.87 23.29
N SER A 542 9.41 2.90 22.44
CA SER A 542 10.55 3.05 21.54
C SER A 542 10.21 4.11 20.47
N TRP A 543 11.23 4.89 20.09
CA TRP A 543 11.09 5.91 19.06
C TRP A 543 10.75 5.30 17.73
N PRO A 544 9.87 5.92 16.94
CA PRO A 544 9.78 5.58 15.54
C PRO A 544 11.11 5.95 14.85
N GLU A 545 11.73 5.02 14.18
CA GLU A 545 12.85 5.29 13.29
C GLU A 545 12.32 6.07 12.09
N VAL A 546 12.54 7.38 12.07
CA VAL A 546 12.14 8.27 10.99
C VAL A 546 13.33 9.13 10.57
N ALA A 547 13.27 9.70 9.37
CA ALA A 547 14.30 10.59 8.86
C ALA A 547 14.47 11.81 9.79
N ASP A 548 15.71 12.25 9.99
CA ASP A 548 16.07 13.35 10.91
C ASP A 548 15.29 14.65 10.63
N GLU A 549 15.00 14.94 9.38
CA GLU A 549 14.20 16.10 8.96
C GLU A 549 12.77 16.02 9.47
N VAL A 550 12.17 14.85 9.37
CA VAL A 550 10.81 14.57 9.83
C VAL A 550 10.72 14.62 11.34
N ALA A 551 11.72 14.03 12.03
CA ALA A 551 11.82 14.08 13.49
C ALA A 551 11.90 15.53 13.98
N ARG A 552 12.72 16.36 13.33
CA ARG A 552 12.87 17.80 13.64
C ARG A 552 11.57 18.56 13.41
N ALA A 553 10.93 18.38 12.25
CA ALA A 553 9.67 19.06 11.95
C ALA A 553 8.55 18.67 12.93
N THR A 554 8.50 17.40 13.34
CA THR A 554 7.57 16.90 14.36
C THR A 554 7.86 17.54 15.73
N ALA A 555 9.14 17.63 16.11
CA ALA A 555 9.57 18.27 17.35
C ALA A 555 9.24 19.78 17.37
N ASP A 556 9.44 20.48 16.25
CA ASP A 556 9.10 21.89 16.12
C ASP A 556 7.60 22.15 16.27
N ARG A 557 6.76 21.31 15.68
CA ARG A 557 5.29 21.41 15.84
C ARG A 557 4.86 21.11 17.28
N LEU A 558 5.45 20.10 17.95
CA LEU A 558 5.21 19.82 19.35
C LEU A 558 5.60 21.01 20.24
N LEU A 559 6.74 21.64 19.95
CA LEU A 559 7.20 22.84 20.67
C LEU A 559 6.23 24.01 20.49
N ALA A 560 5.74 24.22 19.25
CA ALA A 560 4.77 25.28 18.97
C ALA A 560 3.45 25.07 19.71
N LEU A 561 3.05 23.81 19.93
CA LEU A 561 1.88 23.42 20.71
C LEU A 561 2.14 23.42 22.24
N GLY A 562 3.38 23.68 22.69
CA GLY A 562 3.74 23.78 24.10
C GLY A 562 4.22 22.46 24.74
N PHE A 563 4.44 21.40 23.98
CA PHE A 563 4.85 20.08 24.45
C PHE A 563 6.38 19.90 24.36
N ALA A 564 7.14 20.75 25.08
CA ALA A 564 8.61 20.79 25.03
C ALA A 564 9.26 19.45 25.43
N ASP A 565 8.72 18.73 26.40
CA ASP A 565 9.24 17.43 26.81
C ASP A 565 9.12 16.39 25.70
N ALA A 566 7.96 16.30 25.04
CA ALA A 566 7.75 15.43 23.92
C ALA A 566 8.62 15.80 22.72
N ALA A 567 8.78 17.12 22.47
CA ALA A 567 9.64 17.63 21.39
C ALA A 567 11.11 17.21 21.57
N LEU A 568 11.65 17.32 22.80
CA LEU A 568 13.03 16.87 23.10
C LEU A 568 13.22 15.39 22.82
N VAL A 569 12.20 14.63 23.05
CA VAL A 569 12.26 13.21 22.85
C VAL A 569 12.38 12.92 21.34
N TRP A 570 11.66 13.59 20.45
CA TRP A 570 11.78 13.45 18.99
C TRP A 570 13.13 13.86 18.42
N LEU A 571 13.84 14.81 19.05
CA LEU A 571 15.20 15.18 18.66
C LEU A 571 16.25 14.17 19.12
N GLY A 572 15.91 13.30 20.06
CA GLY A 572 16.86 12.42 20.71
C GLY A 572 17.88 13.15 21.59
N PRO A 573 18.91 12.48 22.09
CA PRO A 573 19.93 13.08 22.94
C PRO A 573 20.83 14.03 22.12
N VAL A 574 20.68 15.35 22.35
CA VAL A 574 21.52 16.39 21.76
C VAL A 574 22.44 16.92 22.82
N ASP A 575 23.75 16.87 22.62
CA ASP A 575 24.79 17.42 23.50
C ASP A 575 25.52 18.61 22.86
N ALA A 576 26.44 19.20 23.60
CA ALA A 576 27.24 20.37 23.17
C ALA A 576 28.19 20.06 21.99
N SER A 577 28.41 18.76 21.64
CA SER A 577 29.25 18.35 20.52
C SER A 577 28.46 18.19 19.24
N ALA A 578 27.12 18.19 19.30
CA ALA A 578 26.23 18.06 18.15
C ALA A 578 26.36 19.25 17.18
N PRO A 579 26.01 19.11 15.91
CA PRO A 579 25.99 20.23 14.96
C PRO A 579 25.06 21.36 15.39
N PRO A 580 25.41 22.65 15.10
CA PRO A 580 24.60 23.82 15.46
C PRO A 580 23.12 23.70 15.05
N GLU A 581 22.83 23.06 13.93
CA GLU A 581 21.48 22.85 13.39
C GLU A 581 20.58 22.03 14.30
N LEU A 582 21.16 21.15 15.12
CA LEU A 582 20.42 20.35 16.11
C LEU A 582 20.43 21.03 17.50
N ARG A 583 21.52 21.73 17.84
CA ARG A 583 21.65 22.36 19.16
C ARG A 583 20.70 23.54 19.39
N LEU A 584 20.46 24.34 18.34
CA LEU A 584 19.56 25.51 18.47
C LEU A 584 18.09 25.07 18.73
N PRO A 585 17.47 24.13 17.94
CA PRO A 585 16.16 23.60 18.29
C PRO A 585 16.10 22.98 19.69
N ALA A 586 17.08 22.15 20.05
CA ALA A 586 17.15 21.54 21.38
C ALA A 586 17.23 22.58 22.49
N ALA A 587 18.00 23.64 22.30
CA ALA A 587 18.11 24.76 23.29
C ALA A 587 16.76 25.48 23.46
N ARG A 588 16.02 25.72 22.39
CA ARG A 588 14.66 26.30 22.47
C ARG A 588 13.72 25.41 23.26
N MET A 589 13.77 24.11 23.05
CA MET A 589 12.92 23.15 23.76
C MET A 589 13.30 23.09 25.24
N GLN A 590 14.60 23.06 25.58
CA GLN A 590 15.06 23.12 26.96
C GLN A 590 14.64 24.43 27.66
N PHE A 591 14.75 25.57 26.95
CA PHE A 591 14.30 26.86 27.49
C PHE A 591 12.79 26.86 27.76
N LYS A 592 11.96 26.37 26.80
CA LYS A 592 10.49 26.28 26.93
C LYS A 592 10.08 25.31 28.04
N ARG A 593 10.85 24.25 28.26
CA ARG A 593 10.70 23.32 29.38
C ARG A 593 11.01 23.98 30.75
N GLY A 594 11.72 25.11 30.75
CA GLY A 594 12.15 25.83 31.96
C GLY A 594 13.60 25.58 32.37
N ASP A 595 14.35 24.78 31.61
CA ASP A 595 15.77 24.52 31.88
C ASP A 595 16.68 25.50 31.11
N ALA A 596 16.70 26.74 31.58
CA ALA A 596 17.54 27.79 31.00
C ALA A 596 19.03 27.45 31.01
N ARG A 597 19.52 26.67 31.98
CA ARG A 597 20.94 26.30 32.06
C ARG A 597 21.31 25.31 30.99
N ALA A 598 20.48 24.27 30.76
CA ALA A 598 20.69 23.33 29.70
C ALA A 598 20.62 24.03 28.31
N ALA A 599 19.70 24.97 28.14
CA ALA A 599 19.60 25.76 26.91
C ALA A 599 20.90 26.55 26.65
N LEU A 600 21.47 27.22 27.67
CA LEU A 600 22.72 27.96 27.52
C LEU A 600 23.92 27.05 27.18
N THR A 601 23.98 25.86 27.77
CA THR A 601 25.03 24.88 27.46
C THR A 601 24.98 24.44 25.99
N LEU A 602 23.80 24.22 25.47
CA LEU A 602 23.61 23.87 24.06
C LEU A 602 23.92 25.01 23.10
N LEU A 603 23.72 26.27 23.52
CA LEU A 603 24.00 27.46 22.73
C LEU A 603 25.46 27.90 22.76
N GLU A 604 26.33 27.25 23.54
CA GLU A 604 27.74 27.62 23.61
C GLU A 604 28.41 27.51 22.23
N GLY A 605 28.89 28.69 21.71
CA GLY A 605 29.52 28.77 20.39
C GLY A 605 28.59 28.60 19.19
N VAL A 606 27.26 28.57 19.37
CA VAL A 606 26.28 28.60 18.27
C VAL A 606 26.10 30.04 17.81
N PRO A 607 26.43 30.39 16.55
CA PRO A 607 26.27 31.74 16.03
C PRO A 607 24.84 31.97 15.50
N GLY A 608 24.46 33.25 15.38
CA GLY A 608 23.24 33.69 14.74
C GLY A 608 22.28 34.41 15.63
N THR A 609 21.47 35.33 15.05
CA THR A 609 20.51 36.20 15.75
C THR A 609 19.55 35.39 16.61
N GLU A 610 19.04 34.33 16.10
CA GLU A 610 18.07 33.45 16.76
C GLU A 610 18.67 32.73 17.97
N ALA A 611 19.93 32.30 17.89
CA ALA A 611 20.65 31.71 19.01
C ALA A 611 20.87 32.75 20.14
N GLU A 612 21.20 34.01 19.77
CA GLU A 612 21.36 35.11 20.71
C GLU A 612 20.02 35.49 21.37
N GLU A 613 18.91 35.47 20.66
CA GLU A 613 17.58 35.70 21.25
C GLU A 613 17.23 34.64 22.29
N VAL A 614 17.43 33.35 21.98
CA VAL A 614 17.18 32.26 22.95
C VAL A 614 18.14 32.36 24.13
N ARG A 615 19.41 32.71 23.88
CA ARG A 615 20.43 32.96 24.95
C ARG A 615 19.98 34.07 25.86
N ALA A 616 19.53 35.19 25.30
CA ALA A 616 19.04 36.32 26.07
C ALA A 616 17.83 35.94 26.94
N GLN A 617 16.87 35.24 26.40
CA GLN A 617 15.69 34.78 27.13
C GLN A 617 16.08 33.84 28.29
N ALA A 618 17.01 32.91 28.06
CA ALA A 618 17.51 31.99 29.08
C ALA A 618 18.25 32.75 30.20
N LEU A 619 19.08 33.76 29.86
CA LEU A 619 19.78 34.58 30.82
C LEU A 619 18.82 35.48 31.64
N LEU A 620 17.74 36.00 31.00
CA LEU A 620 16.68 36.72 31.70
C LEU A 620 15.99 35.83 32.74
N GLN A 621 15.67 34.58 32.36
CA GLN A 621 15.04 33.63 33.29
C GLN A 621 15.95 33.30 34.49
N LEU A 622 17.27 33.30 34.30
CA LEU A 622 18.27 33.09 35.38
C LEU A 622 18.58 34.37 36.18
N GLY A 623 18.09 35.55 35.76
CA GLY A 623 18.33 36.82 36.39
C GLY A 623 19.68 37.45 36.03
N ASP A 624 20.39 36.93 35.04
CA ASP A 624 21.63 37.53 34.51
C ASP A 624 21.31 38.65 33.52
N LEU A 625 20.95 39.80 34.04
CA LEU A 625 20.61 40.97 33.24
C LEU A 625 21.78 41.49 32.37
N PRO A 626 23.03 41.54 32.85
CA PRO A 626 24.15 41.94 32.02
C PRO A 626 24.40 41.03 30.83
N GLY A 627 24.36 39.72 31.05
CA GLY A 627 24.49 38.72 29.98
C GLY A 627 23.37 38.82 28.97
N ALA A 628 22.12 38.92 29.43
CA ALA A 628 20.95 39.07 28.57
C ALA A 628 21.02 40.31 27.68
N ARG A 629 21.45 41.45 28.25
CA ARG A 629 21.66 42.68 27.47
C ARG A 629 22.70 42.50 26.35
N ALA A 630 23.82 41.84 26.66
CA ALA A 630 24.87 41.59 25.70
C ALA A 630 24.33 40.73 24.54
N ALA A 631 23.64 39.62 24.85
CA ALA A 631 23.04 38.74 23.84
C ALA A 631 21.98 39.46 22.97
N LEU A 632 21.13 40.31 23.57
CA LEU A 632 20.17 41.12 22.82
C LEU A 632 20.84 42.14 21.90
N ALA A 633 21.97 42.74 22.34
CA ALA A 633 22.73 43.66 21.50
C ALA A 633 23.38 42.94 20.30
N ASP A 634 23.91 41.72 20.53
CA ASP A 634 24.49 40.87 19.48
C ASP A 634 23.42 40.35 18.51
N ALA A 635 22.18 40.15 18.99
CA ALA A 635 21.01 39.85 18.13
C ALA A 635 20.51 41.05 17.32
N GLY A 636 20.98 42.27 17.62
CA GLY A 636 20.52 43.52 17.01
C GLY A 636 19.25 44.10 17.65
N GLU A 637 18.75 43.50 18.73
CA GLU A 637 17.54 43.87 19.45
C GLU A 637 17.81 45.04 20.44
N SER A 638 18.16 46.21 19.87
CA SER A 638 18.61 47.37 20.67
C SER A 638 17.57 47.91 21.64
N GLU A 639 16.28 47.83 21.30
CA GLU A 639 15.18 48.25 22.17
C GLU A 639 15.01 47.31 23.36
N ALA A 640 15.05 45.98 23.10
CA ALA A 640 14.96 44.96 24.14
C ALA A 640 16.18 45.05 25.08
N ALA A 641 17.39 45.24 24.54
CA ALA A 641 18.61 45.48 25.33
C ALA A 641 18.47 46.69 26.23
N SER A 642 17.87 47.80 25.73
CA SER A 642 17.62 49.00 26.52
C SER A 642 16.61 48.75 27.65
N ARG A 643 15.58 47.95 27.45
CA ARG A 643 14.64 47.55 28.51
C ARG A 643 15.35 46.77 29.62
N VAL A 644 16.26 45.88 29.28
CA VAL A 644 17.04 45.09 30.25
C VAL A 644 17.96 46.01 31.08
N GLU A 645 18.59 47.03 30.48
CA GLU A 645 19.36 48.03 31.19
C GLU A 645 18.50 48.78 32.24
N LEU A 646 17.28 49.10 31.90
CA LEU A 646 16.36 49.75 32.84
C LEU A 646 15.99 48.82 34.01
N TRP A 647 15.75 47.54 33.75
CA TRP A 647 15.48 46.57 34.82
C TRP A 647 16.69 46.35 35.74
N ALA A 648 17.90 46.46 35.18
CA ALA A 648 19.15 46.41 35.95
C ALA A 648 19.41 47.71 36.75
N GLY A 649 18.60 48.75 36.57
CA GLY A 649 18.79 50.04 37.20
C GLY A 649 19.90 50.91 36.59
N ASN A 650 20.44 50.51 35.43
CA ASN A 650 21.56 51.17 34.75
C ASN A 650 21.11 52.28 33.80
N TRP A 651 20.34 53.20 34.30
CA TRP A 651 19.73 54.29 33.51
C TRP A 651 20.76 55.15 32.74
N ALA A 652 22.04 55.17 33.18
CA ALA A 652 23.09 55.92 32.55
C ALA A 652 23.62 55.32 31.25
N ASN A 653 23.42 54.01 31.07
CA ASN A 653 23.95 53.24 29.94
C ASN A 653 22.92 53.00 28.83
N LEU A 654 21.79 53.73 28.91
CA LEU A 654 20.75 53.58 27.89
C LEU A 654 21.30 53.97 26.50
N SER A 655 21.05 53.15 25.50
CA SER A 655 21.49 53.41 24.14
C SER A 655 20.98 54.76 23.62
N PRO A 656 21.80 55.54 22.90
CA PRO A 656 21.34 56.76 22.22
C PRO A 656 20.20 56.53 21.19
N GLN A 657 20.02 55.27 20.80
CA GLN A 657 18.98 54.84 19.84
C GLN A 657 17.71 54.35 20.55
N ALA A 658 17.68 54.34 21.90
CA ALA A 658 16.48 53.94 22.64
C ALA A 658 15.30 54.84 22.30
N ALA A 659 14.10 54.26 22.22
CA ALA A 659 12.85 55.01 21.95
C ALA A 659 12.59 56.11 22.96
N ASP A 660 11.92 57.20 22.56
CA ASP A 660 11.71 58.38 23.36
C ASP A 660 11.08 58.11 24.74
N PRO A 661 10.12 57.22 24.94
CA PRO A 661 9.58 56.90 26.26
C PRO A 661 10.63 56.40 27.25
N TRP A 662 11.58 55.58 26.78
CA TRP A 662 12.65 55.02 27.62
C TRP A 662 13.67 56.06 27.98
N ARG A 663 14.03 56.96 27.06
CA ARG A 663 14.92 58.10 27.34
C ARG A 663 14.32 59.04 28.38
N ALA A 664 13.05 59.40 28.22
CA ALA A 664 12.33 60.25 29.18
C ALA A 664 12.32 59.64 30.59
N ALA A 665 12.13 58.31 30.69
CA ALA A 665 12.22 57.61 31.97
C ALA A 665 13.64 57.61 32.57
N ALA A 666 14.67 57.42 31.73
CA ALA A 666 16.06 57.48 32.15
C ALA A 666 16.46 58.88 32.67
N ASP A 667 16.07 59.91 31.96
CA ASP A 667 16.30 61.28 32.34
C ASP A 667 15.66 61.60 33.71
N LEU A 668 14.44 61.12 33.92
CA LEU A 668 13.75 61.28 35.21
C LEU A 668 14.46 60.51 36.36
N ALA A 669 14.90 59.28 36.08
CA ALA A 669 15.60 58.47 37.08
C ALA A 669 16.97 59.06 37.46
N GLN A 670 17.64 59.78 36.57
CA GLN A 670 18.90 60.40 36.73
C GLN A 670 18.78 61.86 37.24
N ALA A 671 17.57 62.43 37.18
CA ALA A 671 17.37 63.81 37.63
C ALA A 671 17.69 64.02 39.12
N ARG A 672 18.78 64.72 39.41
CA ARG A 672 19.15 65.13 40.80
C ARG A 672 18.20 66.22 41.23
N PRO A 673 17.65 66.13 42.42
CA PRO A 673 16.90 67.26 42.96
C PRO A 673 17.82 68.50 43.03
N ALA A 674 17.35 69.54 42.31
CA ALA A 674 18.12 70.81 42.36
C ALA A 674 18.23 71.34 43.81
N SER A 675 19.45 71.47 44.29
CA SER A 675 19.77 71.80 45.68
C SER A 675 19.45 73.23 46.07
N GLU A 676 19.07 74.08 45.10
CA GLU A 676 18.77 75.48 45.35
C GLU A 676 17.33 75.85 45.05
N ALA A 677 16.46 75.58 45.98
CA ALA A 677 15.12 76.12 45.93
C ALA A 677 15.08 77.38 46.82
N SER A 678 14.86 78.53 46.22
CA SER A 678 14.83 79.85 46.88
C SER A 678 13.58 80.17 47.67
N GLY A 679 12.58 79.25 47.68
CA GLY A 679 11.32 79.43 48.39
C GLY A 679 10.40 78.20 48.42
N LEU A 680 9.46 78.20 49.44
CA LEU A 680 8.51 77.07 49.58
C LEU A 680 7.59 76.87 48.36
N LEU A 681 7.12 78.01 47.76
CA LEU A 681 6.28 77.95 46.56
C LEU A 681 7.04 77.44 45.35
N ASP A 682 8.26 77.84 45.16
CA ASP A 682 9.08 77.37 44.06
C ASP A 682 9.45 75.89 44.20
N ARG A 683 9.67 75.42 45.42
CA ARG A 683 9.84 74.01 45.71
C ARG A 683 8.59 73.22 45.41
N GLY A 684 7.43 73.76 45.88
CA GLY A 684 6.15 73.12 45.57
C GLY A 684 5.86 73.02 44.07
N ASN A 685 6.08 74.12 43.34
CA ASN A 685 5.88 74.11 41.87
C ASN A 685 6.81 73.13 41.11
N ARG A 686 8.07 73.04 41.56
CA ARG A 686 9.01 72.07 40.94
C ARG A 686 8.62 70.64 41.25
N THR A 687 8.16 70.34 42.47
CA THR A 687 7.69 69.00 42.84
C THR A 687 6.50 68.60 42.03
N VAL A 688 5.54 69.50 41.82
CA VAL A 688 4.36 69.26 40.97
C VAL A 688 4.80 69.04 39.55
N LYS A 689 5.64 69.83 38.94
CA LYS A 689 6.20 69.66 37.59
C LYS A 689 6.94 68.35 37.46
N ALA A 690 7.79 67.98 38.37
CA ALA A 690 8.53 66.72 38.38
C ALA A 690 7.54 65.48 38.45
N SER A 691 6.52 65.61 39.33
CA SER A 691 5.49 64.57 39.47
C SER A 691 4.66 64.42 38.23
N LEU A 692 4.30 65.50 37.52
CA LEU A 692 3.59 65.43 36.24
C LEU A 692 4.45 64.81 35.14
N ALA A 693 5.71 65.21 35.03
CA ALA A 693 6.64 64.64 34.07
C ALA A 693 6.85 63.14 34.32
N ALA A 694 7.01 62.74 35.60
CA ALA A 694 7.13 61.33 35.97
C ALA A 694 5.87 60.50 35.59
N ARG A 695 4.69 61.08 35.85
CA ARG A 695 3.42 60.43 35.46
C ARG A 695 3.29 60.27 33.94
N ASP A 696 3.66 61.32 33.20
CA ASP A 696 3.56 61.32 31.73
C ASP A 696 4.55 60.33 31.11
N ALA A 697 5.77 60.24 31.66
CA ALA A 697 6.76 59.25 31.26
C ALA A 697 6.31 57.80 31.57
N ILE A 698 5.76 57.55 32.76
CA ILE A 698 5.24 56.24 33.15
C ILE A 698 4.06 55.85 32.22
N LYS A 699 3.16 56.81 31.94
CA LYS A 699 2.04 56.59 31.03
C LYS A 699 2.50 56.21 29.64
N ALA A 700 3.48 56.93 29.10
CA ALA A 700 4.07 56.62 27.78
C ALA A 700 4.76 55.24 27.74
N LEU A 701 5.43 54.83 28.84
CA LEU A 701 6.00 53.49 28.97
C LEU A 701 4.93 52.38 29.00
N LEU A 702 3.80 52.62 29.71
CA LEU A 702 2.71 51.65 29.83
C LEU A 702 1.91 51.53 28.52
N GLU A 703 1.81 52.60 27.73
CA GLU A 703 1.17 52.58 26.42
C GLU A 703 1.96 51.71 25.39
N GLY A 704 3.27 51.50 25.63
CA GLY A 704 4.12 50.63 24.83
C GLY A 704 4.18 49.16 25.28
N VAL A 705 3.47 48.79 26.36
CA VAL A 705 3.39 47.40 26.84
C VAL A 705 2.18 46.72 26.20
N PRO A 706 2.36 45.64 25.40
CA PRO A 706 1.23 44.89 24.84
C PRO A 706 0.34 44.37 25.96
N SER A 707 -0.98 44.48 25.77
CA SER A 707 -1.96 43.96 26.73
C SER A 707 -1.82 42.44 26.86
N PRO A 708 -1.93 41.86 28.09
CA PRO A 708 -1.93 40.42 28.25
C PRO A 708 -3.15 39.83 27.57
N GLY A 709 -2.98 39.27 26.35
CA GLY A 709 -4.01 38.69 25.50
C GLY A 709 -3.82 38.87 24.00
N GLU A 710 -2.78 39.58 23.56
CA GLU A 710 -2.48 39.78 22.11
C GLU A 710 -1.26 38.98 21.60
N ASN A 711 -0.92 37.86 22.27
CA ASN A 711 0.09 36.90 21.74
C ASN A 711 -0.51 35.52 21.58
#